data_d2b364f108c90b717cff916d9590e320
#
_entry.id   d2b364f108c90b717cff916d9590e320
#
_cell.length_a   1.000
_cell.length_b   1.000
_cell.length_c   1.000
_cell.angle_alpha   90.00
_cell.angle_beta   90.00
_cell.angle_gamma   90.00
#
_symmetry.space_group_name_H-M   'P 1'
#
loop_
_entity.id
_entity.type
_entity.pdbx_description
1 polymer ?
#
loop_
_entity_poly.entity_id
_entity_poly.type
_entity_poly.pdbx_seq_one_letter_code
_entity_poly.pdbx_strand_id
1 'polypeptide(L)'
;MIVNKPKKKKKISRYTVLNIIMIALFTIFIAKLVYLQIYKHEDYKERADISSTRLISENAPRGKIYDNEGNILASNIQTYTLTYTKPNDDNEDFYGTMNKVFNILSQNGESFEDELMLKIDSSGKFYFDFKTDDEDTKKIVEIRFKRDRGLNEEIERELFGNQKTEFNDKEIEEVNEKLLKIPAEETFYKLVKSYSLQQLVNPIPVREEGETSKAYNARVDAYNDKYEEMTGKEILDELLETYSIQDVRKYIVVKDAIKMQSFNGYRAVTIASNIKKDTAFIMYQKLNDLPGIDVSIEPIRFYPYNSLASGVVGYLSSIDSSKEDNYELRGYDVSSDLIGVAGIEAALEDQLKGTKGGTTVKVNSQGRVTEELFKLDSYPGNNVHLTINKDVQYAAEQSMKDTMDRIKSIAPNATRGAAVAIEVKTGRIIAMVSYPGYDPNIFSIPGKLTDELSRQYFSPDIESYAKEFIQRTGATGGIDYLFPVDEDTGKREDKFDTYPKPFFNYATQGLLPAGSTFKPLTAIAGLMEGVVNQYESMNDTSGTWSNDELPEKRKNFQGVANGKTDLRLALQVSSNYYFYELGYRLYKNSGGNVNGGNIEALDALAKYAWKFGLGVETSKQNSKTMSTGIQIEESFGQVYNFESWKKQIVNTPMYEIVDALKVGNYYSYLFVPLNIEDSDSDPDNLKEAKNALKNYMKETLAKVGTDEEVSDTTKYAESLVPYIKKVMDLSDSFKASVVETSKRRTVDIDEEAGVMSDAIAYYIISNAGLQIKTPGQIVSSAIGQGMNNFTPVQIANYVATLANGGTRLKLTLVDKITSPTGEVLQEFEPEVVDKLDIPEEYLQAVKEGMYRVNTSPNNGTAYQAFGKFPIKVAGKTGTADFSTDENYTIQGRLAYGNYISFAPLDDPEIAIFSTIYDGFRGSEGATIHKAIYEAYFKEKLLELDPSYASKSESFRKYVLESPLKDNKDDSIKISN
;
A
#
# COMPACT_ATOMS: atom_id res chain seq x y z
N MET A 1 -62.74 -13.61 101.79
CA MET A 1 -63.19 -13.02 100.50
C MET A 1 -62.22 -11.94 100.11
N ILE A 2 -61.45 -12.27 99.04
CA ILE A 2 -60.48 -11.35 98.45
C ILE A 2 -61.08 -10.81 97.18
N VAL A 3 -61.42 -9.49 97.17
CA VAL A 3 -61.99 -8.80 96.03
C VAL A 3 -60.90 -8.38 95.05
N ASN A 4 -60.89 -8.96 93.90
CA ASN A 4 -60.01 -8.57 92.83
C ASN A 4 -60.47 -7.28 92.14
N LYS A 5 -59.71 -6.17 92.20
CA LYS A 5 -59.93 -4.93 91.45
C LYS A 5 -59.45 -5.04 89.97
N PRO A 6 -60.28 -4.63 89.01
CA PRO A 6 -59.84 -4.71 87.57
C PRO A 6 -58.78 -3.71 87.27
N LYS A 7 -57.66 -4.21 86.60
CA LYS A 7 -56.60 -3.36 86.09
C LYS A 7 -57.11 -2.47 84.95
N LYS A 8 -57.06 -1.11 85.15
CA LYS A 8 -57.30 -0.11 84.05
C LYS A 8 -56.22 -0.26 82.95
N LYS A 9 -56.59 -0.53 81.71
CA LYS A 9 -55.79 -0.43 80.50
C LYS A 9 -55.31 1.00 80.35
N LYS A 10 -54.02 1.26 80.52
CA LYS A 10 -53.39 2.57 80.18
C LYS A 10 -53.54 2.81 78.66
N LYS A 11 -54.28 3.84 78.28
CA LYS A 11 -54.27 4.28 76.83
C LYS A 11 -52.96 4.90 76.53
N ILE A 12 -52.25 4.37 75.49
CA ILE A 12 -50.97 4.90 75.01
C ILE A 12 -51.24 6.32 74.50
N SER A 13 -50.44 7.30 75.00
CA SER A 13 -50.51 8.71 74.63
C SER A 13 -50.08 8.86 73.16
N ARG A 14 -50.70 9.76 72.39
CA ARG A 14 -50.31 10.13 71.05
C ARG A 14 -48.82 10.49 70.97
N TYR A 15 -48.30 11.14 71.98
CA TYR A 15 -46.87 11.49 72.08
C TYR A 15 -45.99 10.25 72.26
N THR A 16 -46.46 9.19 72.96
CA THR A 16 -45.75 7.93 73.09
C THR A 16 -45.66 7.18 71.76
N VAL A 17 -46.68 7.20 70.95
CA VAL A 17 -46.68 6.62 69.61
C VAL A 17 -45.71 7.38 68.65
N LEU A 18 -45.73 8.74 68.73
CA LEU A 18 -44.86 9.60 67.95
C LEU A 18 -43.39 9.37 68.33
N ASN A 19 -43.10 9.27 69.61
CA ASN A 19 -41.70 8.94 70.05
C ASN A 19 -41.27 7.55 69.67
N ILE A 20 -42.13 6.54 69.63
CA ILE A 20 -41.81 5.20 69.15
C ILE A 20 -41.51 5.25 67.66
N ILE A 21 -42.26 5.99 66.84
CA ILE A 21 -42.04 6.16 65.40
C ILE A 21 -40.70 6.91 65.20
N MET A 22 -40.43 7.97 65.93
CA MET A 22 -39.18 8.73 65.84
C MET A 22 -37.99 7.85 66.20
N ILE A 23 -38.03 7.07 67.31
CA ILE A 23 -37.00 6.16 67.69
C ILE A 23 -36.81 5.07 66.61
N ALA A 24 -37.88 4.52 66.04
CA ALA A 24 -37.76 3.53 64.97
C ALA A 24 -37.09 4.10 63.73
N LEU A 25 -37.44 5.33 63.30
CA LEU A 25 -36.82 6.02 62.19
C LEU A 25 -35.33 6.28 62.45
N PHE A 26 -34.99 6.78 63.66
CA PHE A 26 -33.57 6.99 64.05
C PHE A 26 -32.78 5.68 64.07
N THR A 27 -33.39 4.59 64.57
CA THR A 27 -32.73 3.28 64.55
C THR A 27 -32.48 2.76 63.12
N ILE A 28 -33.42 2.98 62.19
CA ILE A 28 -33.26 2.67 60.77
C ILE A 28 -32.14 3.50 60.16
N PHE A 29 -32.09 4.81 60.45
CA PHE A 29 -31.03 5.71 59.99
C PHE A 29 -29.64 5.28 60.53
N ILE A 30 -29.55 4.97 61.83
CA ILE A 30 -28.28 4.49 62.45
C ILE A 30 -27.87 3.14 61.85
N ALA A 31 -28.79 2.19 61.67
CA ALA A 31 -28.52 0.91 61.04
C ALA A 31 -28.02 1.08 59.59
N LYS A 32 -28.66 2.01 58.81
CA LYS A 32 -28.21 2.34 57.45
C LYS A 32 -26.84 2.99 57.41
N LEU A 33 -26.57 3.91 58.36
CA LEU A 33 -25.24 4.54 58.53
C LEU A 33 -24.15 3.51 58.89
N VAL A 34 -24.41 2.62 59.83
CA VAL A 34 -23.54 1.53 60.21
C VAL A 34 -23.26 0.59 59.01
N TYR A 35 -24.32 0.24 58.27
CA TYR A 35 -24.23 -0.55 57.03
C TYR A 35 -23.35 0.15 56.00
N LEU A 36 -23.50 1.44 55.72
CA LEU A 36 -22.76 2.18 54.76
C LEU A 36 -21.30 2.41 55.23
N GLN A 37 -21.08 2.75 56.54
CA GLN A 37 -19.77 3.12 57.05
C GLN A 37 -18.90 1.94 57.47
N ILE A 38 -19.49 0.78 57.82
CA ILE A 38 -18.74 -0.37 58.28
C ILE A 38 -18.75 -1.49 57.25
N TYR A 39 -19.97 -1.87 56.72
CA TYR A 39 -20.09 -3.00 55.85
C TYR A 39 -19.81 -2.69 54.37
N LYS A 40 -20.14 -1.47 53.95
CA LYS A 40 -19.90 -1.00 52.59
C LYS A 40 -18.75 0.00 52.47
N HIS A 41 -18.02 0.27 53.53
CA HIS A 41 -16.94 1.24 53.58
C HIS A 41 -15.83 0.90 52.58
N GLU A 42 -15.39 -0.36 52.55
CA GLU A 42 -14.31 -0.79 51.68
C GLU A 42 -14.76 -0.75 50.18
N ASP A 43 -15.99 -1.21 49.88
CA ASP A 43 -16.56 -1.13 48.54
C ASP A 43 -16.66 0.33 48.01
N TYR A 44 -17.13 1.25 48.88
CA TYR A 44 -17.23 2.66 48.50
C TYR A 44 -15.87 3.37 48.47
N LYS A 45 -14.96 3.00 49.33
CA LYS A 45 -13.58 3.50 49.34
C LYS A 45 -12.84 3.01 48.11
N GLU A 46 -12.95 1.73 47.78
CA GLU A 46 -12.38 1.15 46.56
C GLU A 46 -12.94 1.82 45.30
N ARG A 47 -14.26 2.03 45.20
CA ARG A 47 -14.90 2.78 44.10
C ARG A 47 -14.45 4.23 44.04
N ALA A 48 -14.29 4.91 45.18
CA ALA A 48 -13.79 6.28 45.26
C ALA A 48 -12.29 6.35 44.87
N ASP A 49 -11.49 5.38 45.29
CA ASP A 49 -10.07 5.30 44.92
C ASP A 49 -9.89 4.96 43.43
N ILE A 50 -10.71 4.04 42.87
CA ILE A 50 -10.72 3.73 41.43
C ILE A 50 -11.18 4.96 40.64
N SER A 51 -12.19 5.70 41.08
CA SER A 51 -12.69 6.89 40.37
C SER A 51 -11.75 8.10 40.49
N SER A 52 -10.86 8.12 41.45
CA SER A 52 -9.87 9.18 41.64
C SER A 52 -8.46 8.84 41.11
N THR A 53 -8.25 7.60 40.62
CA THR A 53 -6.97 7.15 40.11
C THR A 53 -7.03 7.07 38.59
N ARG A 54 -6.05 7.65 37.89
CA ARG A 54 -5.95 7.62 36.43
C ARG A 54 -4.57 7.16 36.01
N LEU A 55 -4.51 6.41 34.90
CA LEU A 55 -3.27 6.11 34.21
C LEU A 55 -3.11 7.12 33.06
N ILE A 56 -2.06 7.92 33.14
CA ILE A 56 -1.61 8.80 32.05
C ILE A 56 -0.57 8.01 31.27
N SER A 57 -0.88 7.57 30.07
CA SER A 57 0.04 6.86 29.17
C SER A 57 1.09 7.81 28.62
N GLU A 58 2.35 7.38 28.58
CA GLU A 58 3.46 8.12 28.00
C GLU A 58 3.96 7.38 26.75
N ASN A 59 3.89 8.06 25.59
CA ASN A 59 4.36 7.47 24.34
C ASN A 59 5.89 7.31 24.35
N ALA A 60 6.36 6.16 23.85
CA ALA A 60 7.79 5.91 23.71
C ALA A 60 8.32 6.47 22.38
N PRO A 61 9.53 7.07 22.39
CA PRO A 61 10.22 7.39 21.14
C PRO A 61 10.47 6.12 20.31
N ARG A 62 10.21 6.17 19.02
CA ARG A 62 10.59 5.08 18.10
C ARG A 62 12.10 5.03 17.93
N GLY A 63 12.64 3.83 17.71
CA GLY A 63 14.05 3.64 17.39
C GLY A 63 14.45 4.44 16.14
N LYS A 64 15.69 4.90 16.11
CA LYS A 64 16.22 5.67 14.98
C LYS A 64 16.56 4.75 13.81
N ILE A 65 16.49 5.30 12.60
CA ILE A 65 16.96 4.63 11.38
C ILE A 65 18.16 5.42 10.87
N TYR A 66 19.27 4.72 10.69
CA TYR A 66 20.54 5.29 10.21
C TYR A 66 20.88 4.77 8.83
N ASP A 67 21.64 5.55 8.07
CA ASP A 67 22.33 5.09 6.87
C ASP A 67 23.62 4.31 7.22
N ASN A 68 24.37 3.82 6.23
CA ASN A 68 25.59 3.04 6.43
C ASN A 68 26.74 3.86 7.02
N GLU A 69 26.69 5.20 6.98
CA GLU A 69 27.68 6.10 7.55
C GLU A 69 27.27 6.68 8.90
N GLY A 70 26.10 6.28 9.41
CA GLY A 70 25.54 6.73 10.69
C GLY A 70 24.76 8.04 10.61
N ASN A 71 24.39 8.51 9.42
CA ASN A 71 23.47 9.63 9.28
C ASN A 71 22.04 9.19 9.61
N ILE A 72 21.30 10.04 10.29
CA ILE A 72 19.93 9.76 10.75
C ILE A 72 18.96 9.98 9.58
N LEU A 73 18.35 8.90 9.11
CA LEU A 73 17.30 8.93 8.09
C LEU A 73 15.90 9.12 8.71
N ALA A 74 15.70 8.61 9.92
CA ALA A 74 14.48 8.81 10.70
C ALA A 74 14.79 8.89 12.20
N SER A 75 14.19 9.86 12.89
CA SER A 75 14.33 10.12 14.33
C SER A 75 13.01 10.56 14.93
N ASN A 76 13.04 11.15 16.11
CA ASN A 76 11.88 11.73 16.76
C ASN A 76 12.19 13.19 17.12
N ILE A 77 11.21 14.05 16.97
CA ILE A 77 11.21 15.41 17.48
C ILE A 77 10.23 15.51 18.64
N GLN A 78 10.53 16.31 19.63
CA GLN A 78 9.60 16.60 20.72
C GLN A 78 8.69 17.75 20.32
N THR A 79 7.38 17.51 20.40
CA THR A 79 6.34 18.49 20.15
C THR A 79 5.46 18.66 21.37
N TYR A 80 4.75 19.79 21.43
CA TYR A 80 3.81 20.08 22.50
C TYR A 80 2.40 19.82 22.02
N THR A 81 1.62 19.06 22.79
CA THR A 81 0.23 18.73 22.53
C THR A 81 -0.64 19.27 23.65
N LEU A 82 -1.67 20.02 23.29
CA LEU A 82 -2.65 20.56 24.21
C LEU A 82 -3.82 19.59 24.31
N THR A 83 -4.13 19.16 25.52
CA THR A 83 -5.21 18.20 25.78
C THR A 83 -6.24 18.75 26.75
N TYR A 84 -7.48 18.24 26.65
CA TYR A 84 -8.56 18.52 27.60
C TYR A 84 -9.05 17.22 28.22
N THR A 85 -9.17 17.18 29.52
CA THR A 85 -9.81 16.10 30.27
C THR A 85 -10.99 16.67 31.05
N LYS A 86 -12.21 16.11 30.83
CA LYS A 86 -13.39 16.57 31.56
C LYS A 86 -13.18 16.42 33.08
N PRO A 87 -13.22 17.53 33.87
CA PRO A 87 -13.16 17.47 35.33
C PRO A 87 -14.40 16.78 35.91
N ASN A 88 -14.26 16.29 37.14
CA ASN A 88 -15.38 15.65 37.87
C ASN A 88 -16.29 16.66 38.59
N ASP A 89 -16.13 17.97 38.38
CA ASP A 89 -16.95 19.03 38.97
C ASP A 89 -18.04 19.45 37.98
N ASP A 90 -19.30 19.27 38.36
CA ASP A 90 -20.45 19.63 37.53
C ASP A 90 -20.64 21.16 37.36
N ASN A 91 -19.88 21.98 38.09
CA ASN A 91 -19.97 23.45 38.02
C ASN A 91 -18.88 24.06 37.10
N GLU A 92 -18.25 23.29 36.25
CA GLU A 92 -17.18 23.78 35.37
C GLU A 92 -17.70 24.62 34.21
N ASP A 93 -17.12 25.80 34.01
CA ASP A 93 -17.34 26.63 32.80
C ASP A 93 -16.44 26.11 31.63
N PHE A 94 -16.89 25.03 31.00
CA PHE A 94 -16.26 24.47 29.80
C PHE A 94 -16.10 25.52 28.69
N TYR A 95 -17.15 26.28 28.44
CA TYR A 95 -17.15 27.24 27.32
C TYR A 95 -16.26 28.45 27.60
N GLY A 96 -16.21 28.95 28.83
CA GLY A 96 -15.25 30.00 29.20
C GLY A 96 -13.81 29.54 29.12
N THR A 97 -13.53 28.28 29.52
CA THR A 97 -12.20 27.67 29.38
C THR A 97 -11.81 27.54 27.91
N MET A 98 -12.65 26.93 27.05
CA MET A 98 -12.37 26.77 25.62
C MET A 98 -12.23 28.12 24.90
N ASN A 99 -13.01 29.14 25.25
CA ASN A 99 -12.84 30.47 24.69
C ASN A 99 -11.45 31.06 24.95
N LYS A 100 -10.95 30.92 26.20
CA LYS A 100 -9.59 31.36 26.54
C LYS A 100 -8.54 30.56 25.74
N VAL A 101 -8.72 29.25 25.60
CA VAL A 101 -7.82 28.36 24.83
C VAL A 101 -7.80 28.78 23.35
N PHE A 102 -8.93 28.89 22.69
CA PHE A 102 -9.03 29.29 21.28
C PHE A 102 -8.45 30.69 21.04
N ASN A 103 -8.63 31.64 21.97
CA ASN A 103 -8.04 32.96 21.89
C ASN A 103 -6.51 32.89 21.95
N ILE A 104 -5.93 32.09 22.84
CA ILE A 104 -4.49 31.94 22.95
C ILE A 104 -3.93 31.28 21.69
N LEU A 105 -4.54 30.20 21.19
CA LEU A 105 -4.13 29.54 19.96
C LEU A 105 -4.16 30.53 18.78
N SER A 106 -5.25 31.23 18.57
CA SER A 106 -5.42 32.17 17.47
C SER A 106 -4.42 33.35 17.54
N GLN A 107 -4.16 33.92 18.73
CA GLN A 107 -3.20 35.02 18.91
C GLN A 107 -1.76 34.61 18.58
N ASN A 108 -1.43 33.31 18.71
CA ASN A 108 -0.11 32.79 18.44
C ASN A 108 0.01 32.12 17.06
N GLY A 109 -1.06 32.19 16.24
CA GLY A 109 -1.09 31.60 14.90
C GLY A 109 -1.06 30.05 14.91
N GLU A 110 -1.66 29.44 15.93
CA GLU A 110 -1.84 28.00 16.05
C GLU A 110 -3.24 27.60 15.56
N SER A 111 -3.34 26.40 15.04
CA SER A 111 -4.64 25.76 14.71
C SER A 111 -5.05 24.78 15.81
N PHE A 112 -6.34 24.54 15.92
CA PHE A 112 -6.89 23.46 16.76
C PHE A 112 -7.16 22.22 15.91
N GLU A 113 -7.23 21.06 16.56
CA GLU A 113 -7.55 19.78 15.90
C GLU A 113 -9.01 19.76 15.45
N ASP A 114 -9.24 19.46 14.18
CA ASP A 114 -10.58 19.44 13.58
C ASP A 114 -10.80 18.16 12.75
N GLU A 115 -11.15 17.09 13.43
CA GLU A 115 -11.47 15.80 12.79
C GLU A 115 -12.97 15.61 12.53
N LEU A 116 -13.82 16.60 12.90
CA LEU A 116 -15.25 16.49 12.65
C LEU A 116 -15.56 16.47 11.15
N MET A 117 -16.20 15.41 10.69
CA MET A 117 -16.55 15.22 9.27
C MET A 117 -17.58 16.23 8.76
N LEU A 118 -18.36 16.84 9.65
CA LEU A 118 -19.31 17.88 9.30
C LEU A 118 -18.62 19.24 9.17
N LYS A 119 -18.49 19.73 7.94
CA LYS A 119 -17.79 20.95 7.57
C LYS A 119 -18.74 22.06 7.10
N ILE A 120 -18.24 23.30 7.08
CA ILE A 120 -18.94 24.48 6.57
C ILE A 120 -17.99 25.18 5.60
N ASP A 121 -18.41 25.39 4.36
CA ASP A 121 -17.61 26.06 3.36
C ASP A 121 -17.59 27.60 3.55
N SER A 122 -16.81 28.30 2.73
CA SER A 122 -16.69 29.77 2.78
C SER A 122 -17.98 30.51 2.42
N SER A 123 -18.96 29.84 1.81
CA SER A 123 -20.28 30.39 1.51
C SER A 123 -21.29 30.16 2.65
N GLY A 124 -20.90 29.41 3.68
CA GLY A 124 -21.76 29.03 4.81
C GLY A 124 -22.59 27.77 4.55
N LYS A 125 -22.31 27.01 3.50
CA LYS A 125 -23.00 25.76 3.18
C LYS A 125 -22.42 24.59 4.00
N PHE A 126 -23.31 23.82 4.61
CA PHE A 126 -22.93 22.61 5.34
C PHE A 126 -22.75 21.42 4.40
N TYR A 127 -21.71 20.61 4.67
CA TYR A 127 -21.43 19.39 3.92
C TYR A 127 -20.69 18.38 4.79
N PHE A 128 -20.73 17.10 4.39
CA PHE A 128 -19.90 16.07 4.98
C PHE A 128 -18.63 15.88 4.15
N ASP A 129 -17.50 15.84 4.81
CA ASP A 129 -16.21 15.46 4.25
C ASP A 129 -15.77 14.11 4.85
N PHE A 130 -16.05 13.05 4.11
CA PHE A 130 -15.71 11.67 4.53
C PHE A 130 -14.33 11.22 4.05
N LYS A 131 -13.56 12.11 3.43
CA LYS A 131 -12.20 11.84 2.90
C LYS A 131 -12.14 10.65 1.92
N THR A 132 -13.25 10.29 1.32
CA THR A 132 -13.38 9.28 0.28
C THR A 132 -14.34 9.76 -0.79
N ASP A 133 -14.15 9.30 -2.04
CA ASP A 133 -15.06 9.59 -3.15
C ASP A 133 -16.00 8.42 -3.46
N ASP A 134 -15.80 7.26 -2.80
CA ASP A 134 -16.65 6.09 -2.95
C ASP A 134 -18.02 6.31 -2.32
N GLU A 135 -19.08 6.29 -3.13
CA GLU A 135 -20.44 6.63 -2.69
C GLU A 135 -21.03 5.64 -1.67
N ASP A 136 -20.68 4.37 -1.76
CA ASP A 136 -21.17 3.37 -0.80
C ASP A 136 -20.43 3.46 0.53
N THR A 137 -19.13 3.69 0.50
CA THR A 137 -18.35 4.01 1.69
C THR A 137 -18.85 5.30 2.34
N LYS A 138 -19.17 6.35 1.57
CA LYS A 138 -19.76 7.59 2.10
C LYS A 138 -21.04 7.31 2.88
N LYS A 139 -21.95 6.51 2.32
CA LYS A 139 -23.24 6.17 2.99
C LYS A 139 -22.99 5.43 4.30
N ILE A 140 -22.08 4.44 4.30
CA ILE A 140 -21.75 3.66 5.50
C ILE A 140 -21.18 4.57 6.59
N VAL A 141 -20.22 5.43 6.23
CA VAL A 141 -19.57 6.36 7.16
C VAL A 141 -20.57 7.41 7.68
N GLU A 142 -21.47 7.91 6.82
CA GLU A 142 -22.52 8.86 7.22
C GLU A 142 -23.51 8.24 8.19
N ILE A 143 -23.96 7.02 7.96
CA ILE A 143 -24.85 6.28 8.87
C ILE A 143 -24.15 6.11 10.23
N ARG A 144 -22.90 5.63 10.23
CA ARG A 144 -22.10 5.43 11.45
C ARG A 144 -21.93 6.77 12.19
N PHE A 145 -21.53 7.84 11.49
CA PHE A 145 -21.39 9.17 12.07
C PHE A 145 -22.65 9.63 12.82
N LYS A 146 -23.83 9.45 12.21
CA LYS A 146 -25.10 9.87 12.78
C LYS A 146 -25.55 8.97 13.93
N ARG A 147 -25.32 7.65 13.84
CA ARG A 147 -25.63 6.70 14.93
C ARG A 147 -24.78 6.94 16.18
N ASP A 148 -23.48 7.11 16.03
CA ASP A 148 -22.55 7.34 17.14
C ASP A 148 -22.92 8.62 17.93
N ARG A 149 -23.61 9.55 17.29
CA ARG A 149 -24.10 10.80 17.90
C ARG A 149 -25.53 10.72 18.39
N GLY A 150 -26.18 9.56 18.28
CA GLY A 150 -27.51 9.26 18.82
C GLY A 150 -28.66 9.80 17.97
N LEU A 151 -28.44 10.18 16.69
CA LEU A 151 -29.50 10.67 15.82
C LEU A 151 -30.49 9.56 15.44
N ASN A 152 -30.11 8.29 15.55
CA ASN A 152 -31.01 7.15 15.38
C ASN A 152 -32.04 6.99 16.47
N GLU A 153 -31.76 7.39 17.73
CA GLU A 153 -32.64 7.17 18.86
C GLU A 153 -34.02 7.86 18.71
N GLU A 154 -34.05 9.04 18.10
CA GLU A 154 -35.30 9.77 17.82
C GLU A 154 -36.11 9.05 16.74
N ILE A 155 -35.46 8.60 15.67
CA ILE A 155 -36.08 7.85 14.57
C ILE A 155 -36.59 6.50 15.05
N GLU A 156 -35.80 5.78 15.85
CA GLU A 156 -36.19 4.48 16.42
C GLU A 156 -37.43 4.62 17.33
N ARG A 157 -37.49 5.68 18.15
CA ARG A 157 -38.65 5.98 18.99
C ARG A 157 -39.90 6.33 18.17
N GLU A 158 -39.74 7.10 17.09
CA GLU A 158 -40.81 7.46 16.18
C GLU A 158 -41.41 6.24 15.48
N LEU A 159 -40.52 5.34 14.96
CA LEU A 159 -40.93 4.17 14.17
C LEU A 159 -41.48 3.03 15.04
N PHE A 160 -40.86 2.76 16.16
CA PHE A 160 -41.06 1.51 16.91
C PHE A 160 -41.53 1.71 18.36
N GLY A 161 -41.57 2.97 18.83
CA GLY A 161 -42.00 3.32 20.19
C GLY A 161 -40.90 3.16 21.26
N ASN A 162 -41.13 3.76 22.45
CA ASN A 162 -40.12 3.89 23.52
C ASN A 162 -39.73 2.58 24.23
N GLN A 163 -40.41 1.46 23.98
CA GLN A 163 -40.17 0.19 24.72
C GLN A 163 -39.36 -0.84 23.95
N LYS A 164 -39.04 -0.59 22.67
CA LYS A 164 -38.34 -1.54 21.84
C LYS A 164 -36.82 -1.27 21.88
N THR A 165 -36.03 -2.27 22.26
CA THR A 165 -34.59 -2.17 22.43
C THR A 165 -33.80 -3.09 21.49
N GLU A 166 -34.46 -4.04 20.81
CA GLU A 166 -33.82 -4.93 19.84
C GLU A 166 -34.49 -4.78 18.48
N PHE A 167 -33.69 -4.60 17.43
CA PHE A 167 -34.13 -4.39 16.06
C PHE A 167 -33.58 -5.50 15.15
N ASN A 168 -34.41 -5.96 14.20
CA ASN A 168 -33.98 -6.87 13.15
C ASN A 168 -33.37 -6.10 11.97
N ASP A 169 -32.72 -6.82 11.03
CA ASP A 169 -31.99 -6.22 9.93
C ASP A 169 -32.84 -5.26 9.08
N LYS A 170 -34.10 -5.57 8.82
CA LYS A 170 -35.01 -4.71 8.04
C LYS A 170 -35.34 -3.42 8.77
N GLU A 171 -35.52 -3.48 10.08
CA GLU A 171 -35.79 -2.30 10.92
C GLU A 171 -34.56 -1.41 11.04
N ILE A 172 -33.38 -2.03 11.11
CA ILE A 172 -32.10 -1.31 11.06
C ILE A 172 -31.93 -0.60 9.71
N GLU A 173 -32.27 -1.26 8.61
CA GLU A 173 -32.22 -0.69 7.27
C GLU A 173 -33.21 0.49 7.13
N GLU A 174 -34.42 0.38 7.64
CA GLU A 174 -35.40 1.47 7.63
C GLU A 174 -34.91 2.70 8.40
N VAL A 175 -34.28 2.50 9.56
CA VAL A 175 -33.65 3.58 10.34
C VAL A 175 -32.49 4.20 9.54
N ASN A 176 -31.63 3.38 8.91
CA ASN A 176 -30.50 3.85 8.11
C ASN A 176 -30.94 4.70 6.91
N GLU A 177 -31.99 4.28 6.21
CA GLU A 177 -32.59 5.08 5.12
C GLU A 177 -33.09 6.44 5.59
N LYS A 178 -33.72 6.51 6.78
CA LYS A 178 -34.12 7.77 7.35
C LYS A 178 -32.96 8.64 7.80
N LEU A 179 -31.93 8.04 8.38
CA LEU A 179 -30.68 8.74 8.73
C LEU A 179 -30.03 9.41 7.51
N LEU A 180 -29.95 8.73 6.39
CA LEU A 180 -29.38 9.28 5.16
C LEU A 180 -30.19 10.46 4.59
N LYS A 181 -31.48 10.55 4.90
CA LYS A 181 -32.32 11.67 4.48
C LYS A 181 -32.14 12.95 5.31
N ILE A 182 -31.51 12.89 6.48
CA ILE A 182 -31.18 14.06 7.29
C ILE A 182 -30.01 14.81 6.63
N PRO A 183 -30.18 16.04 6.14
CA PRO A 183 -29.09 16.78 5.52
C PRO A 183 -28.01 17.22 6.52
N ALA A 184 -26.84 17.58 6.03
CA ALA A 184 -25.72 18.04 6.85
C ALA A 184 -26.10 19.24 7.75
N GLU A 185 -26.87 20.18 7.22
CA GLU A 185 -27.38 21.36 7.94
C GLU A 185 -28.25 20.97 9.12
N GLU A 186 -29.23 20.07 8.93
CA GLU A 186 -30.10 19.59 10.01
C GLU A 186 -29.28 18.76 11.03
N THR A 187 -28.32 18.00 10.58
CA THR A 187 -27.41 17.30 11.49
C THR A 187 -26.67 18.28 12.39
N PHE A 188 -26.16 19.40 11.83
CA PHE A 188 -25.53 20.46 12.63
C PHE A 188 -26.47 21.04 13.69
N TYR A 189 -27.69 21.35 13.33
CA TYR A 189 -28.70 21.86 14.29
C TYR A 189 -28.97 20.87 15.43
N LYS A 190 -29.05 19.58 15.11
CA LYS A 190 -29.22 18.53 16.13
C LYS A 190 -27.99 18.45 17.06
N LEU A 191 -26.75 18.63 16.54
CA LEU A 191 -25.56 18.69 17.37
C LEU A 191 -25.50 19.94 18.26
N VAL A 192 -25.91 21.11 17.76
CA VAL A 192 -26.02 22.34 18.55
C VAL A 192 -26.88 22.10 19.81
N LYS A 193 -28.05 21.48 19.65
CA LYS A 193 -28.97 21.16 20.77
C LYS A 193 -28.40 20.05 21.66
N SER A 194 -27.91 18.94 21.07
CA SER A 194 -27.40 17.78 21.80
C SER A 194 -26.18 18.11 22.67
N TYR A 195 -25.37 19.08 22.25
CA TYR A 195 -24.17 19.52 23.00
C TYR A 195 -24.45 20.72 23.89
N SER A 196 -25.70 21.19 24.00
CA SER A 196 -26.13 22.27 24.86
C SER A 196 -25.34 23.57 24.63
N LEU A 197 -25.19 23.97 23.34
CA LEU A 197 -24.39 25.13 22.98
C LEU A 197 -25.03 26.47 23.41
N GLN A 198 -26.34 26.51 23.79
CA GLN A 198 -26.94 27.70 24.38
C GLN A 198 -26.18 28.21 25.60
N GLN A 199 -25.39 27.36 26.26
CA GLN A 199 -24.59 27.77 27.42
C GLN A 199 -23.47 28.77 27.07
N LEU A 200 -23.15 28.93 25.78
CA LEU A 200 -22.22 29.97 25.32
C LEU A 200 -22.73 31.41 25.58
N VAL A 201 -24.02 31.62 25.43
CA VAL A 201 -24.67 32.94 25.61
C VAL A 201 -25.53 32.98 26.86
N ASN A 202 -26.03 31.86 27.32
CA ASN A 202 -26.89 31.77 28.50
C ASN A 202 -26.47 30.54 29.34
N PRO A 203 -25.46 30.70 30.25
CA PRO A 203 -24.98 29.61 31.08
C PRO A 203 -26.05 29.11 32.06
N ILE A 204 -25.92 27.84 32.49
CA ILE A 204 -26.82 27.25 33.48
C ILE A 204 -26.80 28.13 34.75
N PRO A 205 -27.97 28.46 35.34
CA PRO A 205 -28.03 29.29 36.52
C PRO A 205 -27.19 28.70 37.67
N VAL A 206 -26.31 29.49 38.25
CA VAL A 206 -25.55 29.14 39.44
C VAL A 206 -26.31 29.60 40.67
N ARG A 207 -26.20 28.85 41.78
CA ARG A 207 -26.87 29.17 43.06
C ARG A 207 -26.27 30.44 43.63
N GLU A 208 -27.12 31.40 43.92
CA GLU A 208 -26.73 32.67 44.51
C GLU A 208 -26.57 32.55 46.05
N GLU A 209 -25.75 33.42 46.67
CA GLU A 209 -25.52 33.42 48.08
C GLU A 209 -26.80 33.78 48.85
N GLY A 210 -27.24 32.88 49.73
CA GLY A 210 -28.52 33.04 50.48
C GLY A 210 -29.76 32.51 49.76
N GLU A 211 -29.65 32.01 48.55
CA GLU A 211 -30.77 31.46 47.78
C GLU A 211 -31.27 30.11 48.33
N THR A 212 -32.58 29.94 48.47
CA THR A 212 -33.16 28.68 48.89
C THR A 212 -33.04 27.62 47.74
N SER A 213 -32.84 26.35 48.09
CA SER A 213 -32.82 25.26 47.11
C SER A 213 -34.05 25.21 46.21
N LYS A 214 -35.22 25.62 46.73
CA LYS A 214 -36.46 25.67 45.95
C LYS A 214 -36.44 26.77 44.89
N ALA A 215 -35.92 27.95 45.21
CA ALA A 215 -35.78 29.05 44.25
C ALA A 215 -34.77 28.74 43.18
N TYR A 216 -33.61 28.19 43.57
CA TYR A 216 -32.56 27.72 42.66
C TYR A 216 -33.09 26.67 41.69
N ASN A 217 -33.72 25.60 42.21
CA ASN A 217 -34.27 24.55 41.36
C ASN A 217 -35.32 25.11 40.39
N ALA A 218 -36.18 26.02 40.83
CA ALA A 218 -37.17 26.65 39.94
C ALA A 218 -36.52 27.47 38.80
N ARG A 219 -35.36 28.10 38.99
CA ARG A 219 -34.63 28.79 37.94
C ARG A 219 -33.98 27.79 36.98
N VAL A 220 -33.42 26.70 37.50
CA VAL A 220 -32.83 25.62 36.68
C VAL A 220 -33.92 24.90 35.87
N ASP A 221 -35.06 24.61 36.47
CA ASP A 221 -36.21 23.98 35.77
C ASP A 221 -36.67 24.89 34.63
N ALA A 222 -36.91 26.18 34.89
CA ALA A 222 -37.33 27.15 33.87
C ALA A 222 -36.28 27.32 32.74
N TYR A 223 -35.02 27.22 33.06
CA TYR A 223 -33.93 27.21 32.06
C TYR A 223 -34.01 25.95 31.19
N ASN A 224 -34.16 24.78 31.81
CA ASN A 224 -34.25 23.52 31.08
C ASN A 224 -35.49 23.46 30.21
N ASP A 225 -36.67 23.83 30.74
CA ASP A 225 -37.91 23.87 29.99
C ASP A 225 -37.82 24.77 28.74
N LYS A 226 -37.20 25.97 28.89
CA LYS A 226 -36.96 26.87 27.73
C LYS A 226 -36.22 26.19 26.61
N TYR A 227 -35.07 25.55 26.93
CA TYR A 227 -34.18 24.99 25.88
C TYR A 227 -34.60 23.58 25.46
N GLU A 228 -35.40 22.86 26.24
CA GLU A 228 -36.02 21.60 25.80
C GLU A 228 -37.07 21.84 24.71
N GLU A 229 -37.84 22.94 24.78
CA GLU A 229 -38.81 23.32 23.77
C GLU A 229 -38.20 23.89 22.50
N MET A 230 -37.02 24.52 22.56
CA MET A 230 -36.36 25.13 21.42
C MET A 230 -35.75 24.08 20.46
N THR A 231 -35.86 24.33 19.17
CA THR A 231 -35.18 23.57 18.13
C THR A 231 -33.70 23.94 18.11
N GLY A 232 -32.84 23.04 17.58
CA GLY A 232 -31.41 23.32 17.42
C GLY A 232 -31.14 24.54 16.52
N LYS A 233 -32.01 24.82 15.55
CA LYS A 233 -31.94 26.01 14.70
C LYS A 233 -32.20 27.28 15.51
N GLU A 234 -33.27 27.34 16.32
CA GLU A 234 -33.58 28.50 17.16
C GLU A 234 -32.45 28.79 18.17
N ILE A 235 -31.82 27.73 18.71
CA ILE A 235 -30.62 27.87 19.56
C ILE A 235 -29.45 28.47 18.75
N LEU A 236 -29.21 27.98 17.52
CA LEU A 236 -28.17 28.51 16.67
C LEU A 236 -28.43 30.00 16.30
N ASP A 237 -29.69 30.37 15.98
CA ASP A 237 -30.03 31.74 15.65
C ASP A 237 -29.73 32.68 16.86
N GLU A 238 -30.02 32.24 18.11
CA GLU A 238 -29.62 32.96 19.34
C GLU A 238 -28.09 33.08 19.49
N LEU A 239 -27.34 32.05 19.13
CA LEU A 239 -25.87 32.06 19.16
C LEU A 239 -25.25 33.00 18.11
N LEU A 240 -25.83 33.06 16.91
CA LEU A 240 -25.34 33.88 15.79
C LEU A 240 -25.50 35.40 16.00
N GLU A 241 -26.24 35.83 17.03
CA GLU A 241 -26.25 37.24 17.46
C GLU A 241 -24.89 37.67 18.04
N THR A 242 -24.07 36.70 18.54
CA THR A 242 -22.83 37.01 19.25
C THR A 242 -21.62 36.36 18.59
N TYR A 243 -21.76 35.15 18.03
CA TYR A 243 -20.66 34.34 17.44
C TYR A 243 -20.84 34.16 15.96
N SER A 244 -19.73 34.02 15.22
CA SER A 244 -19.79 33.52 13.86
C SER A 244 -20.13 32.03 13.84
N ILE A 245 -20.71 31.54 12.75
CA ILE A 245 -21.02 30.12 12.60
C ILE A 245 -19.79 29.22 12.70
N GLN A 246 -18.64 29.74 12.24
CA GLN A 246 -17.35 29.05 12.36
C GLN A 246 -16.88 28.98 13.82
N ASP A 247 -17.14 30.00 14.62
CA ASP A 247 -16.81 29.98 16.05
C ASP A 247 -17.71 28.99 16.80
N VAL A 248 -19.02 28.97 16.50
CA VAL A 248 -19.95 27.96 17.07
C VAL A 248 -19.46 26.54 16.73
N ARG A 249 -19.01 26.32 15.49
CA ARG A 249 -18.51 25.01 15.05
C ARG A 249 -17.27 24.55 15.84
N LYS A 250 -16.36 25.45 16.23
CA LYS A 250 -15.18 25.08 17.06
C LYS A 250 -15.57 24.37 18.35
N TYR A 251 -16.63 24.85 19.02
CA TYR A 251 -17.10 24.22 20.24
C TYR A 251 -17.76 22.87 19.98
N ILE A 252 -18.46 22.70 18.85
CA ILE A 252 -19.01 21.39 18.44
C ILE A 252 -17.88 20.39 18.24
N VAL A 253 -16.78 20.77 17.57
CA VAL A 253 -15.63 19.91 17.34
C VAL A 253 -15.10 19.32 18.65
N VAL A 254 -14.86 20.17 19.66
CA VAL A 254 -14.35 19.70 20.94
C VAL A 254 -15.38 18.88 21.73
N LYS A 255 -16.65 19.31 21.74
CA LYS A 255 -17.73 18.54 22.41
C LYS A 255 -17.93 17.17 21.78
N ASP A 256 -17.85 17.10 20.45
CA ASP A 256 -17.94 15.86 19.69
C ASP A 256 -16.78 14.93 20.05
N ALA A 257 -15.55 15.43 20.04
CA ALA A 257 -14.38 14.66 20.45
C ALA A 257 -14.50 14.11 21.87
N ILE A 258 -14.99 14.92 22.82
CA ILE A 258 -15.25 14.49 24.21
C ILE A 258 -16.33 13.39 24.25
N LYS A 259 -17.39 13.51 23.48
CA LYS A 259 -18.48 12.51 23.43
C LYS A 259 -17.96 11.19 22.84
N MET A 260 -17.19 11.23 21.75
CA MET A 260 -16.63 10.03 21.15
C MET A 260 -15.64 9.32 22.08
N GLN A 261 -14.79 10.07 22.79
CA GLN A 261 -13.87 9.50 23.79
C GLN A 261 -14.59 8.93 25.03
N SER A 262 -15.80 9.35 25.34
CA SER A 262 -16.54 8.83 26.50
C SER A 262 -16.88 7.34 26.38
N PHE A 263 -16.91 6.78 25.17
CA PHE A 263 -17.04 5.34 24.91
C PHE A 263 -15.78 4.54 25.29
N ASN A 264 -14.61 5.20 25.29
CA ASN A 264 -13.29 4.60 25.57
C ASN A 264 -12.79 4.88 27.00
N GLY A 265 -13.65 5.42 27.87
CA GLY A 265 -13.29 5.83 29.23
C GLY A 265 -12.86 7.30 29.31
N TYR A 266 -12.50 7.78 30.51
CA TYR A 266 -12.14 9.18 30.76
C TYR A 266 -10.70 9.51 30.23
N ARG A 267 -10.49 9.41 28.92
CA ARG A 267 -9.22 9.80 28.29
C ARG A 267 -9.21 11.29 27.94
N ALA A 268 -8.00 11.85 27.90
CA ALA A 268 -7.81 13.22 27.44
C ALA A 268 -8.14 13.36 25.95
N VAL A 269 -8.78 14.46 25.57
CA VAL A 269 -9.05 14.82 24.17
C VAL A 269 -7.99 15.80 23.70
N THR A 270 -7.37 15.54 22.55
CA THR A 270 -6.43 16.46 21.92
C THR A 270 -7.15 17.70 21.40
N ILE A 271 -6.72 18.88 21.81
CA ILE A 271 -7.25 20.17 21.34
C ILE A 271 -6.37 20.76 20.24
N ALA A 272 -5.06 20.67 20.39
CA ALA A 272 -4.11 21.12 19.40
C ALA A 272 -2.82 20.32 19.51
N SER A 273 -2.28 19.86 18.38
CA SER A 273 -1.02 19.12 18.30
C SER A 273 0.05 19.98 17.65
N ASN A 274 1.32 19.65 17.91
CA ASN A 274 2.47 20.32 17.31
C ASN A 274 2.47 21.84 17.49
N ILE A 275 2.01 22.32 18.67
CA ILE A 275 2.04 23.76 18.98
C ILE A 275 3.46 24.24 19.25
N LYS A 276 3.73 25.51 18.94
CA LYS A 276 5.02 26.15 19.18
C LYS A 276 5.35 26.14 20.66
N LYS A 277 6.65 26.03 20.96
CA LYS A 277 7.17 26.05 22.32
C LYS A 277 6.69 27.27 23.11
N ASP A 278 6.67 28.45 22.52
CA ASP A 278 6.25 29.70 23.18
C ASP A 278 4.76 29.64 23.53
N THR A 279 3.91 29.11 22.65
CA THR A 279 2.48 28.89 22.92
C THR A 279 2.28 27.89 24.05
N ALA A 280 3.03 26.80 24.05
CA ALA A 280 2.99 25.81 25.13
C ALA A 280 3.35 26.43 26.49
N PHE A 281 4.40 27.27 26.54
CA PHE A 281 4.77 27.97 27.79
C PHE A 281 3.72 28.98 28.26
N ILE A 282 3.06 29.69 27.35
CA ILE A 282 1.92 30.55 27.69
C ILE A 282 0.79 29.72 28.30
N MET A 283 0.49 28.55 27.73
CA MET A 283 -0.51 27.64 28.29
C MET A 283 -0.11 27.12 29.67
N TYR A 284 1.14 26.66 29.83
CA TYR A 284 1.67 26.23 31.16
C TYR A 284 1.47 27.28 32.25
N GLN A 285 1.73 28.57 31.97
CA GLN A 285 1.56 29.64 32.92
C GLN A 285 0.09 29.88 33.30
N LYS A 286 -0.85 29.52 32.43
CA LYS A 286 -2.29 29.77 32.60
C LYS A 286 -3.10 28.53 32.98
N LEU A 287 -2.48 27.38 33.20
CA LEU A 287 -3.18 26.13 33.54
C LEU A 287 -4.08 26.30 34.78
N ASN A 288 -3.73 27.16 35.73
CA ASN A 288 -4.57 27.43 36.92
C ASN A 288 -5.91 28.09 36.55
N ASP A 289 -5.97 28.82 35.43
CA ASP A 289 -7.16 29.51 34.92
C ASP A 289 -7.88 28.70 33.81
N LEU A 290 -7.36 27.51 33.49
CA LEU A 290 -7.81 26.64 32.42
C LEU A 290 -8.10 25.23 32.97
N PRO A 291 -9.22 25.04 33.69
CA PRO A 291 -9.56 23.74 34.26
C PRO A 291 -9.67 22.65 33.17
N GLY A 292 -9.14 21.47 33.45
CA GLY A 292 -9.16 20.33 32.52
C GLY A 292 -8.13 20.39 31.40
N ILE A 293 -7.48 21.52 31.15
CA ILE A 293 -6.42 21.67 30.15
C ILE A 293 -5.08 21.17 30.70
N ASP A 294 -4.35 20.44 29.86
CA ASP A 294 -2.96 20.02 30.12
C ASP A 294 -2.12 20.16 28.85
N VAL A 295 -0.80 20.26 29.03
CA VAL A 295 0.18 20.34 27.92
C VAL A 295 1.16 19.18 28.09
N SER A 296 1.09 18.23 27.17
CA SER A 296 2.03 17.10 27.12
C SER A 296 3.16 17.35 26.12
N ILE A 297 4.29 16.68 26.33
CA ILE A 297 5.40 16.61 25.39
C ILE A 297 5.34 15.22 24.76
N GLU A 298 5.22 15.17 23.44
CA GLU A 298 5.12 13.91 22.71
C GLU A 298 6.23 13.77 21.68
N PRO A 299 6.84 12.58 21.56
CA PRO A 299 7.78 12.27 20.50
C PRO A 299 7.02 12.03 19.20
N ILE A 300 7.27 12.84 18.17
CA ILE A 300 6.71 12.65 16.81
C ILE A 300 7.82 12.17 15.88
N ARG A 301 7.50 11.19 15.03
CA ARG A 301 8.43 10.68 14.02
C ARG A 301 8.78 11.75 13.02
N PHE A 302 10.09 11.88 12.70
CA PHE A 302 10.61 12.90 11.80
C PHE A 302 11.67 12.33 10.85
N TYR A 303 11.59 12.71 9.58
CA TYR A 303 12.49 12.28 8.51
C TYR A 303 13.27 13.49 7.98
N PRO A 304 14.54 13.68 8.40
CA PRO A 304 15.31 14.89 8.14
C PRO A 304 15.56 15.18 6.66
N TYR A 305 15.57 14.15 5.82
CA TYR A 305 15.84 14.27 4.40
C TYR A 305 14.56 14.20 3.54
N ASN A 306 13.39 14.38 4.16
CA ASN A 306 12.08 14.38 3.49
C ASN A 306 11.85 13.11 2.65
N SER A 307 11.74 13.24 1.31
CA SER A 307 11.41 12.12 0.41
C SER A 307 12.58 11.16 0.13
N LEU A 308 13.79 11.45 0.61
CA LEU A 308 14.96 10.60 0.34
C LEU A 308 14.74 9.17 0.86
N ALA A 309 14.94 8.18 -0.01
CA ALA A 309 14.77 6.77 0.29
C ALA A 309 13.39 6.39 0.85
N SER A 310 12.34 7.16 0.54
CA SER A 310 10.98 6.93 1.07
C SER A 310 10.45 5.52 0.81
N GLY A 311 10.76 4.93 -0.35
CA GLY A 311 10.40 3.54 -0.66
C GLY A 311 11.13 2.49 0.18
N VAL A 312 12.26 2.83 0.80
CA VAL A 312 13.01 1.96 1.72
C VAL A 312 12.62 2.22 3.16
N VAL A 313 12.67 3.48 3.60
CA VAL A 313 12.36 3.86 4.99
C VAL A 313 10.89 3.59 5.31
N GLY A 314 9.98 3.96 4.41
CA GLY A 314 8.54 3.82 4.63
C GLY A 314 7.93 5.02 5.36
N TYR A 315 6.72 4.84 5.90
CA TYR A 315 5.99 5.88 6.62
C TYR A 315 5.09 5.28 7.71
N LEU A 316 4.60 6.14 8.59
CA LEU A 316 3.64 5.80 9.63
C LEU A 316 2.23 6.23 9.24
N SER A 317 1.23 5.47 9.67
CA SER A 317 -0.19 5.83 9.54
C SER A 317 -0.99 5.34 10.73
N SER A 318 -2.22 5.84 10.89
CA SER A 318 -3.19 5.31 11.84
C SER A 318 -3.52 3.85 11.53
N ILE A 319 -3.98 3.13 12.53
CA ILE A 319 -4.38 1.73 12.41
C ILE A 319 -5.70 1.65 11.63
N ASP A 320 -5.71 0.82 10.60
CA ASP A 320 -6.91 0.55 9.81
C ASP A 320 -7.96 -0.19 10.63
N SER A 321 -9.25 0.21 10.50
CA SER A 321 -10.36 -0.36 11.26
C SER A 321 -10.52 -1.88 11.08
N SER A 322 -10.11 -2.43 9.94
CA SER A 322 -10.13 -3.88 9.69
C SER A 322 -9.06 -4.65 10.48
N LYS A 323 -8.10 -3.96 11.08
CA LYS A 323 -6.95 -4.53 11.81
C LYS A 323 -6.95 -4.18 13.30
N GLU A 324 -7.91 -3.38 13.76
CA GLU A 324 -7.98 -2.88 15.16
C GLU A 324 -7.82 -4.00 16.19
N ASP A 325 -8.59 -5.08 16.10
CA ASP A 325 -8.54 -6.21 17.04
C ASP A 325 -7.14 -6.81 17.18
N ASN A 326 -6.42 -6.95 16.07
CA ASN A 326 -5.07 -7.51 16.07
C ASN A 326 -4.04 -6.60 16.75
N TYR A 327 -4.15 -5.29 16.54
CA TYR A 327 -3.23 -4.33 17.14
C TYR A 327 -3.56 -4.07 18.61
N GLU A 328 -4.84 -4.06 18.99
CA GLU A 328 -5.25 -3.97 20.40
C GLU A 328 -4.69 -5.15 21.22
N LEU A 329 -4.78 -6.38 20.70
CA LEU A 329 -4.16 -7.56 21.31
C LEU A 329 -2.64 -7.47 21.46
N ARG A 330 -1.97 -6.67 20.60
CA ARG A 330 -0.53 -6.38 20.67
C ARG A 330 -0.20 -5.19 21.58
N GLY A 331 -1.19 -4.61 22.26
CA GLY A 331 -1.05 -3.51 23.20
C GLY A 331 -0.95 -2.11 22.60
N TYR A 332 -1.45 -1.95 21.36
CA TYR A 332 -1.58 -0.63 20.75
C TYR A 332 -2.87 0.05 21.20
N ASP A 333 -2.84 1.37 21.27
CA ASP A 333 -4.02 2.20 21.36
C ASP A 333 -4.50 2.53 19.93
N VAL A 334 -5.51 1.78 19.48
CA VAL A 334 -6.00 1.87 18.10
C VAL A 334 -6.53 3.25 17.71
N SER A 335 -6.84 4.09 18.71
CA SER A 335 -7.37 5.44 18.48
C SER A 335 -6.28 6.52 18.30
N SER A 336 -5.05 6.25 18.75
CA SER A 336 -3.99 7.28 18.82
C SER A 336 -2.63 6.83 18.30
N ASP A 337 -2.35 5.52 18.26
CA ASP A 337 -1.05 5.03 17.85
C ASP A 337 -0.88 5.03 16.33
N LEU A 338 0.31 5.39 15.90
CA LEU A 338 0.75 5.23 14.53
C LEU A 338 1.59 3.95 14.40
N ILE A 339 1.38 3.22 13.30
CA ILE A 339 2.13 2.03 12.95
C ILE A 339 2.91 2.23 11.66
N GLY A 340 3.99 1.47 11.47
CA GLY A 340 4.67 1.37 10.18
C GLY A 340 3.78 0.67 9.15
N VAL A 341 3.57 1.30 8.00
CA VAL A 341 2.70 0.77 6.93
C VAL A 341 3.49 0.26 5.74
N ALA A 342 4.67 0.81 5.49
CA ALA A 342 5.54 0.43 4.38
C ALA A 342 7.02 0.44 4.78
N GLY A 343 7.87 -0.15 3.95
CA GLY A 343 9.32 -0.11 4.10
C GLY A 343 9.83 -0.70 5.42
N ILE A 344 10.94 -0.17 5.90
CA ILE A 344 11.59 -0.59 7.16
C ILE A 344 10.71 -0.28 8.37
N GLU A 345 9.96 0.84 8.33
CA GLU A 345 9.01 1.19 9.41
C GLU A 345 7.99 0.06 9.65
N ALA A 346 7.48 -0.57 8.58
CA ALA A 346 6.56 -1.71 8.68
C ALA A 346 7.28 -3.03 8.98
N ALA A 347 8.35 -3.32 8.26
CA ALA A 347 9.06 -4.60 8.34
C ALA A 347 9.70 -4.85 9.71
N LEU A 348 10.14 -3.78 10.37
CA LEU A 348 10.80 -3.83 11.68
C LEU A 348 9.99 -3.09 12.76
N GLU A 349 8.65 -3.04 12.63
CA GLU A 349 7.75 -2.40 13.57
C GLU A 349 8.03 -2.85 15.02
N ASP A 350 8.19 -4.16 15.27
CA ASP A 350 8.43 -4.71 16.60
C ASP A 350 9.80 -4.33 17.20
N GLN A 351 10.75 -3.95 16.35
CA GLN A 351 12.05 -3.44 16.80
C GLN A 351 12.00 -1.93 17.04
N LEU A 352 11.36 -1.21 16.12
CA LEU A 352 11.34 0.24 16.12
C LEU A 352 10.38 0.82 17.16
N LYS A 353 9.23 0.15 17.43
CA LYS A 353 8.30 0.63 18.45
C LYS A 353 8.96 0.54 19.83
N GLY A 354 8.83 1.60 20.62
CA GLY A 354 9.25 1.56 22.02
C GLY A 354 8.23 0.85 22.90
N THR A 355 8.54 0.78 24.18
CA THR A 355 7.61 0.35 25.22
C THR A 355 7.01 1.57 25.90
N LYS A 356 5.69 1.72 25.82
CA LYS A 356 5.00 2.84 26.48
C LYS A 356 5.28 2.86 27.98
N GLY A 357 5.47 4.04 28.51
CA GLY A 357 5.46 4.32 29.93
C GLY A 357 4.04 4.68 30.39
N GLY A 358 3.94 5.04 31.65
CA GLY A 358 2.71 5.60 32.19
C GLY A 358 2.85 6.00 33.64
N THR A 359 2.16 7.06 34.01
CA THR A 359 2.09 7.55 35.36
C THR A 359 0.70 7.32 35.93
N THR A 360 0.59 6.49 36.95
CA THR A 360 -0.66 6.35 37.72
C THR A 360 -0.74 7.53 38.71
N VAL A 361 -1.73 8.35 38.48
CA VAL A 361 -1.93 9.59 39.27
C VAL A 361 -3.25 9.57 40.04
N LYS A 362 -3.27 10.24 41.16
CA LYS A 362 -4.52 10.59 41.87
C LYS A 362 -4.97 11.97 41.43
N VAL A 363 -6.24 12.09 41.06
CA VAL A 363 -6.82 13.35 40.60
C VAL A 363 -7.89 13.84 41.59
N ASN A 364 -8.01 15.17 41.73
CA ASN A 364 -9.09 15.78 42.51
C ASN A 364 -10.39 15.87 41.72
N SER A 365 -11.45 16.45 42.30
CA SER A 365 -12.76 16.66 41.62
C SER A 365 -12.64 17.52 40.36
N GLN A 366 -11.61 18.30 40.20
CA GLN A 366 -11.34 19.14 39.05
C GLN A 366 -10.50 18.43 37.96
N GLY A 367 -10.18 17.14 38.14
CA GLY A 367 -9.36 16.37 37.22
C GLY A 367 -7.86 16.67 37.30
N ARG A 368 -7.42 17.49 38.24
CA ARG A 368 -5.99 17.83 38.42
C ARG A 368 -5.26 16.75 39.20
N VAL A 369 -4.06 16.45 38.73
CA VAL A 369 -3.14 15.54 39.44
C VAL A 369 -2.80 16.14 40.81
N THR A 370 -3.11 15.39 41.86
CA THR A 370 -2.78 15.74 43.25
C THR A 370 -1.61 14.94 43.82
N GLU A 371 -1.41 13.75 43.27
CA GLU A 371 -0.35 12.84 43.72
C GLU A 371 0.02 11.87 42.60
N GLU A 372 1.31 11.65 42.37
CA GLU A 372 1.82 10.59 41.52
C GLU A 372 1.99 9.33 42.37
N LEU A 373 1.25 8.26 42.06
CA LEU A 373 1.26 7.02 42.80
C LEU A 373 2.34 6.07 42.35
N PHE A 374 2.51 5.96 41.04
CA PHE A 374 3.49 5.09 40.38
C PHE A 374 3.86 5.65 39.02
N LYS A 375 5.15 5.65 38.70
CA LYS A 375 5.65 6.04 37.36
C LYS A 375 6.45 4.90 36.75
N LEU A 376 6.12 4.54 35.52
CA LEU A 376 6.89 3.69 34.63
C LEU A 376 7.38 4.54 33.46
N ASP A 377 8.69 4.76 33.40
CA ASP A 377 9.24 5.53 32.26
C ASP A 377 9.11 4.77 30.96
N SER A 378 8.84 5.50 29.88
CA SER A 378 8.81 4.93 28.53
C SER A 378 10.20 4.50 28.09
N TYR A 379 10.30 3.40 27.33
CA TYR A 379 11.58 2.89 26.84
C TYR A 379 11.63 2.99 25.32
N PRO A 380 12.62 3.69 24.71
CA PRO A 380 12.73 3.85 23.27
C PRO A 380 12.86 2.52 22.51
N GLY A 381 12.42 2.50 21.28
CA GLY A 381 12.62 1.35 20.38
C GLY A 381 14.09 1.16 19.98
N ASN A 382 14.41 -0.03 19.46
CA ASN A 382 15.74 -0.37 18.96
C ASN A 382 16.07 0.41 17.70
N ASN A 383 17.33 0.77 17.52
CA ASN A 383 17.81 1.49 16.34
C ASN A 383 18.14 0.50 15.21
N VAL A 384 17.85 0.91 13.98
CA VAL A 384 18.12 0.15 12.76
C VAL A 384 19.18 0.88 11.94
N HIS A 385 20.26 0.19 11.59
CA HIS A 385 21.29 0.69 10.70
C HIS A 385 21.11 0.05 9.33
N LEU A 386 20.84 0.87 8.31
CA LEU A 386 20.66 0.42 6.94
C LEU A 386 21.99 0.30 6.21
N THR A 387 21.97 -0.46 5.12
CA THR A 387 23.09 -0.54 4.17
C THR A 387 23.07 0.60 3.16
N ILE A 388 21.98 1.35 3.07
CA ILE A 388 21.80 2.51 2.18
C ILE A 388 22.82 3.60 2.51
N ASN A 389 23.45 4.17 1.48
CA ASN A 389 24.27 5.37 1.58
C ASN A 389 23.44 6.58 1.10
N LYS A 390 23.25 7.58 1.94
CA LYS A 390 22.40 8.74 1.63
C LYS A 390 22.84 9.53 0.39
N ASP A 391 24.14 9.64 0.16
CA ASP A 391 24.70 10.44 -0.94
C ASP A 391 24.58 9.70 -2.28
N VAL A 392 24.79 8.38 -2.26
CA VAL A 392 24.56 7.50 -3.43
C VAL A 392 23.06 7.43 -3.77
N GLN A 393 22.21 7.32 -2.75
CA GLN A 393 20.77 7.33 -2.92
C GLN A 393 20.26 8.65 -3.51
N TYR A 394 20.77 9.78 -3.01
CA TYR A 394 20.43 11.10 -3.52
C TYR A 394 20.83 11.27 -4.99
N ALA A 395 22.07 10.91 -5.32
CA ALA A 395 22.57 10.98 -6.70
C ALA A 395 21.70 10.13 -7.64
N ALA A 396 21.29 8.94 -7.20
CA ALA A 396 20.40 8.05 -7.95
C ALA A 396 19.02 8.66 -8.19
N GLU A 397 18.36 9.18 -7.14
CA GLU A 397 17.03 9.79 -7.24
C GLU A 397 17.03 11.04 -8.12
N GLN A 398 17.97 11.95 -7.91
CA GLN A 398 18.04 13.20 -8.68
C GLN A 398 18.41 12.94 -10.15
N SER A 399 19.33 12.02 -10.40
CA SER A 399 19.69 11.65 -11.76
C SER A 399 18.53 10.96 -12.49
N MET A 400 17.74 10.14 -11.82
CA MET A 400 16.53 9.53 -12.39
C MET A 400 15.51 10.59 -12.77
N LYS A 401 15.19 11.51 -11.85
CA LYS A 401 14.29 12.63 -12.10
C LYS A 401 14.74 13.48 -13.28
N ASP A 402 15.99 13.94 -13.27
CA ASP A 402 16.52 14.81 -14.33
C ASP A 402 16.59 14.08 -15.68
N THR A 403 16.81 12.75 -15.67
CA THR A 403 16.78 11.94 -16.91
C THR A 403 15.38 11.89 -17.49
N MET A 404 14.36 11.63 -16.66
CA MET A 404 12.95 11.63 -17.10
C MET A 404 12.52 13.02 -17.61
N ASP A 405 12.88 14.09 -16.90
CA ASP A 405 12.59 15.46 -17.33
C ASP A 405 13.24 15.79 -18.69
N ARG A 406 14.47 15.34 -18.91
CA ARG A 406 15.21 15.53 -20.16
C ARG A 406 14.57 14.79 -21.35
N ILE A 407 14.07 13.57 -21.14
CA ILE A 407 13.46 12.77 -22.21
C ILE A 407 11.97 13.02 -22.42
N LYS A 408 11.35 13.91 -21.64
CA LYS A 408 9.90 14.18 -21.65
C LYS A 408 9.34 14.50 -23.03
N SER A 409 10.14 15.12 -23.92
CA SER A 409 9.71 15.44 -25.28
C SER A 409 9.57 14.23 -26.20
N ILE A 410 10.31 13.15 -25.95
CA ILE A 410 10.30 11.91 -26.74
C ILE A 410 9.62 10.74 -26.01
N ALA A 411 9.53 10.81 -24.70
CA ALA A 411 8.93 9.83 -23.81
C ALA A 411 8.02 10.53 -22.78
N PRO A 412 6.85 11.07 -23.24
CA PRO A 412 6.03 11.94 -22.41
C PRO A 412 5.40 11.26 -21.19
N ASN A 413 5.34 9.91 -21.17
CA ASN A 413 4.85 9.12 -20.04
C ASN A 413 5.99 8.47 -19.21
N ALA A 414 7.24 8.88 -19.40
CA ALA A 414 8.36 8.48 -18.56
C ALA A 414 8.28 9.17 -17.18
N THR A 415 7.38 8.70 -16.32
CA THR A 415 7.06 9.29 -15.02
C THR A 415 7.32 8.34 -13.84
N ARG A 416 7.72 7.10 -14.13
CA ARG A 416 7.96 6.04 -13.16
C ARG A 416 9.28 5.35 -13.44
N GLY A 417 9.98 4.94 -12.40
CA GLY A 417 11.22 4.22 -12.55
C GLY A 417 11.73 3.63 -11.25
N ALA A 418 12.74 2.77 -11.40
CA ALA A 418 13.45 2.19 -10.26
C ALA A 418 14.94 2.05 -10.58
N ALA A 419 15.77 2.12 -9.54
CA ALA A 419 17.19 1.78 -9.61
C ALA A 419 17.60 1.07 -8.32
N VAL A 420 18.40 0.01 -8.47
CA VAL A 420 18.93 -0.75 -7.34
C VAL A 420 20.43 -0.94 -7.53
N ALA A 421 21.21 -0.55 -6.52
CA ALA A 421 22.67 -0.68 -6.49
C ALA A 421 23.08 -1.61 -5.34
N ILE A 422 23.85 -2.66 -5.65
CA ILE A 422 24.24 -3.74 -4.75
C ILE A 422 25.74 -3.80 -4.65
N GLU A 423 26.28 -3.89 -3.45
CA GLU A 423 27.70 -4.22 -3.19
C GLU A 423 27.94 -5.70 -3.50
N VAL A 424 28.81 -5.96 -4.47
CA VAL A 424 28.96 -7.28 -5.11
C VAL A 424 29.45 -8.37 -4.15
N LYS A 425 30.30 -8.02 -3.19
CA LYS A 425 30.95 -8.96 -2.28
C LYS A 425 30.12 -9.28 -1.01
N THR A 426 29.12 -8.48 -0.71
CA THR A 426 28.36 -8.58 0.56
C THR A 426 26.85 -8.79 0.37
N GLY A 427 26.30 -8.43 -0.80
CA GLY A 427 24.86 -8.41 -1.04
C GLY A 427 24.13 -7.24 -0.38
N ARG A 428 24.84 -6.25 0.18
CA ARG A 428 24.31 -5.04 0.77
C ARG A 428 23.74 -4.12 -0.31
N ILE A 429 22.54 -3.62 -0.11
CA ILE A 429 21.92 -2.65 -1.01
C ILE A 429 22.34 -1.24 -0.61
N ILE A 430 23.13 -0.59 -1.48
CA ILE A 430 23.73 0.73 -1.24
C ILE A 430 22.75 1.85 -1.62
N ALA A 431 21.92 1.62 -2.64
CA ALA A 431 20.85 2.52 -3.04
C ALA A 431 19.69 1.73 -3.63
N MET A 432 18.46 2.16 -3.32
CA MET A 432 17.23 1.61 -3.88
C MET A 432 16.23 2.74 -4.12
N VAL A 433 16.03 3.07 -5.38
CA VAL A 433 15.13 4.12 -5.83
C VAL A 433 13.82 3.51 -6.31
N SER A 434 12.71 4.03 -5.80
CA SER A 434 11.37 3.88 -6.35
C SER A 434 10.83 5.28 -6.67
N TYR A 435 10.57 5.59 -7.93
CA TYR A 435 10.14 6.90 -8.38
C TYR A 435 8.75 6.84 -9.02
N PRO A 436 7.82 7.78 -8.68
CA PRO A 436 7.99 8.88 -7.74
C PRO A 436 8.01 8.44 -6.28
N GLY A 437 8.74 9.18 -5.45
CA GLY A 437 8.71 9.04 -3.99
C GLY A 437 7.67 9.95 -3.33
N TYR A 438 7.64 9.97 -2.00
CA TYR A 438 6.77 10.82 -1.16
C TYR A 438 7.54 11.33 0.06
N ASP A 439 7.05 12.38 0.70
CA ASP A 439 7.61 12.87 1.98
C ASP A 439 6.90 12.17 3.16
N PRO A 440 7.55 11.28 3.91
CA PRO A 440 6.93 10.59 5.04
C PRO A 440 6.47 11.52 6.17
N ASN A 441 7.07 12.72 6.28
CA ASN A 441 6.67 13.72 7.28
C ASN A 441 5.22 14.21 7.11
N ILE A 442 4.64 14.05 5.91
CA ILE A 442 3.23 14.41 5.65
C ILE A 442 2.30 13.56 6.51
N PHE A 443 2.67 12.30 6.79
CA PHE A 443 1.83 11.34 7.52
C PHE A 443 2.15 11.29 9.02
N SER A 444 3.37 11.65 9.41
CA SER A 444 3.81 11.56 10.82
C SER A 444 3.61 12.86 11.61
N ILE A 445 3.62 14.02 10.95
CA ILE A 445 3.49 15.32 11.62
C ILE A 445 2.04 15.80 11.54
N PRO A 446 1.35 15.97 12.67
CA PRO A 446 -0.02 16.45 12.72
C PRO A 446 -0.23 17.73 11.92
N GLY A 447 -1.33 17.80 11.18
CA GLY A 447 -1.72 18.95 10.36
C GLY A 447 -1.00 19.09 9.01
N LYS A 448 0.00 18.23 8.68
CA LYS A 448 0.64 18.25 7.36
C LYS A 448 -0.14 17.53 6.27
N LEU A 449 -0.87 16.48 6.61
CA LEU A 449 -1.76 15.79 5.65
C LEU A 449 -3.05 16.61 5.49
N THR A 450 -3.03 17.53 4.53
CA THR A 450 -4.22 18.31 4.18
C THR A 450 -5.22 17.47 3.39
N ASP A 451 -6.51 17.90 3.34
CA ASP A 451 -7.55 17.21 2.57
C ASP A 451 -7.21 17.12 1.08
N GLU A 452 -6.49 18.13 0.54
CA GLU A 452 -6.02 18.12 -0.85
C GLU A 452 -4.94 17.04 -1.07
N LEU A 453 -3.93 16.96 -0.17
CA LEU A 453 -2.90 15.93 -0.22
C LEU A 453 -3.48 14.52 0.00
N SER A 454 -4.43 14.39 0.92
CA SER A 454 -5.13 13.12 1.16
C SER A 454 -5.82 12.62 -0.10
N ARG A 455 -6.58 13.49 -0.79
CA ARG A 455 -7.19 13.14 -2.08
C ARG A 455 -6.16 12.78 -3.14
N GLN A 456 -5.10 13.58 -3.27
CA GLN A 456 -4.04 13.32 -4.25
C GLN A 456 -3.38 11.94 -4.05
N TYR A 457 -3.16 11.52 -2.80
CA TYR A 457 -2.48 10.25 -2.50
C TYR A 457 -3.41 9.05 -2.50
N PHE A 458 -4.64 9.18 -1.98
CA PHE A 458 -5.52 8.03 -1.72
C PHE A 458 -6.73 7.93 -2.64
N SER A 459 -7.11 9.03 -3.32
CA SER A 459 -8.26 9.07 -4.24
C SER A 459 -7.95 9.97 -5.46
N PRO A 460 -6.91 9.64 -6.26
CA PRO A 460 -6.50 10.48 -7.37
C PRO A 460 -7.60 10.58 -8.44
N ASP A 461 -7.72 11.76 -9.07
CA ASP A 461 -8.64 12.01 -10.17
C ASP A 461 -8.15 11.35 -11.46
N ILE A 462 -8.53 10.07 -11.63
CA ILE A 462 -8.18 9.28 -12.83
C ILE A 462 -8.88 9.81 -14.08
N GLU A 463 -10.05 10.45 -13.98
CA GLU A 463 -10.75 11.05 -15.12
C GLU A 463 -9.94 12.21 -15.73
N SER A 464 -9.43 13.13 -14.91
CA SER A 464 -8.55 14.21 -15.35
C SER A 464 -7.21 13.70 -15.86
N TYR A 465 -6.61 12.75 -15.15
CA TYR A 465 -5.36 12.10 -15.57
C TYR A 465 -5.49 11.44 -16.95
N ALA A 466 -6.58 10.73 -17.21
CA ALA A 466 -6.83 10.04 -18.49
C ALA A 466 -6.84 11.02 -19.66
N LYS A 467 -7.52 12.16 -19.50
CA LYS A 467 -7.54 13.24 -20.52
C LYS A 467 -6.15 13.80 -20.80
N GLU A 468 -5.39 14.09 -19.73
CA GLU A 468 -4.02 14.58 -19.87
C GLU A 468 -3.09 13.54 -20.49
N PHE A 469 -3.22 12.26 -20.11
CA PHE A 469 -2.44 11.15 -20.66
C PHE A 469 -2.63 11.05 -22.19
N ILE A 470 -3.88 11.00 -22.64
CA ILE A 470 -4.18 10.94 -24.09
C ILE A 470 -3.63 12.17 -24.84
N GLN A 471 -3.79 13.36 -24.28
CA GLN A 471 -3.29 14.57 -24.89
C GLN A 471 -1.76 14.59 -25.03
N ARG A 472 -1.01 14.16 -24.00
CA ARG A 472 0.47 14.20 -24.01
C ARG A 472 1.11 13.07 -24.79
N THR A 473 0.45 11.87 -24.83
CA THR A 473 0.99 10.70 -25.52
C THR A 473 0.52 10.56 -26.96
N GLY A 474 -0.62 11.17 -27.32
CA GLY A 474 -1.26 11.01 -28.62
C GLY A 474 -1.91 9.63 -28.81
N ALA A 475 -2.22 8.91 -27.73
CA ALA A 475 -2.87 7.61 -27.76
C ALA A 475 -4.20 7.65 -28.54
N THR A 476 -4.43 6.68 -29.44
CA THR A 476 -5.60 6.64 -30.33
C THR A 476 -6.70 5.68 -29.85
N GLY A 477 -6.45 4.88 -28.80
CA GLY A 477 -7.39 3.88 -28.29
C GLY A 477 -8.67 4.45 -27.67
N GLY A 478 -8.72 5.76 -27.43
CA GLY A 478 -9.85 6.41 -26.77
C GLY A 478 -9.89 6.20 -25.25
N ILE A 479 -10.60 7.10 -24.57
CA ILE A 479 -10.60 7.14 -23.10
C ILE A 479 -11.24 5.87 -22.50
N ASP A 480 -12.34 5.37 -23.09
CA ASP A 480 -13.07 4.22 -22.53
C ASP A 480 -12.33 2.87 -22.72
N TYR A 481 -11.44 2.78 -23.71
CA TYR A 481 -10.57 1.62 -23.88
C TYR A 481 -9.37 1.64 -22.93
N LEU A 482 -8.76 2.82 -22.77
CA LEU A 482 -7.54 3.00 -21.97
C LEU A 482 -7.85 3.09 -20.48
N PHE A 483 -8.96 3.73 -20.15
CA PHE A 483 -9.44 3.98 -18.80
C PHE A 483 -10.94 3.64 -18.72
N PRO A 484 -11.32 2.36 -18.76
CA PRO A 484 -12.71 1.95 -18.68
C PRO A 484 -13.37 2.45 -17.40
N VAL A 485 -14.69 2.61 -17.43
CA VAL A 485 -15.48 2.89 -16.22
C VAL A 485 -15.87 1.56 -15.61
N ASP A 486 -15.54 1.36 -14.37
CA ASP A 486 -16.00 0.24 -13.57
C ASP A 486 -17.52 0.36 -13.35
N GLU A 487 -18.27 -0.69 -13.63
CA GLU A 487 -19.74 -0.66 -13.60
C GLU A 487 -20.31 -0.57 -12.18
N ASP A 488 -19.58 -1.09 -11.19
CA ASP A 488 -20.01 -1.12 -9.78
C ASP A 488 -19.77 0.23 -9.10
N THR A 489 -18.60 0.82 -9.35
CA THR A 489 -18.18 2.08 -8.68
C THR A 489 -18.47 3.34 -9.49
N GLY A 490 -18.74 3.22 -10.80
CA GLY A 490 -18.90 4.34 -11.71
C GLY A 490 -17.62 5.16 -11.95
N LYS A 491 -16.45 4.70 -11.48
CA LYS A 491 -15.16 5.38 -11.61
C LYS A 491 -14.32 4.78 -12.73
N ARG A 492 -13.42 5.61 -13.28
CA ARG A 492 -12.45 5.12 -14.27
C ARG A 492 -11.32 4.37 -13.59
N GLU A 493 -10.93 3.26 -14.22
CA GLU A 493 -9.76 2.49 -13.84
C GLU A 493 -8.62 2.69 -14.84
N ASP A 494 -7.38 2.68 -14.35
CA ASP A 494 -6.18 2.70 -15.18
C ASP A 494 -5.83 1.27 -15.64
N LYS A 495 -6.45 0.82 -16.72
CA LYS A 495 -6.31 -0.55 -17.26
C LYS A 495 -4.86 -0.95 -17.58
N PHE A 496 -4.03 -0.01 -17.96
CA PHE A 496 -2.65 -0.27 -18.43
C PHE A 496 -1.58 0.17 -17.44
N ASP A 497 -1.97 0.47 -16.20
CA ASP A 497 -1.05 0.89 -15.14
C ASP A 497 -0.12 2.02 -15.59
N THR A 498 -0.71 3.14 -16.02
CA THR A 498 0.02 4.31 -16.53
C THR A 498 0.22 5.41 -15.49
N TYR A 499 -0.67 5.45 -14.48
CA TYR A 499 -0.65 6.44 -13.40
C TYR A 499 0.54 6.20 -12.46
N PRO A 500 1.34 7.23 -12.13
CA PRO A 500 2.44 7.09 -11.18
C PRO A 500 1.90 6.94 -9.74
N LYS A 501 2.24 5.84 -9.08
CA LYS A 501 1.78 5.48 -7.73
C LYS A 501 2.92 5.65 -6.71
N PRO A 502 2.97 6.74 -5.91
CA PRO A 502 4.09 7.00 -5.00
C PRO A 502 4.28 5.92 -3.92
N PHE A 503 3.20 5.27 -3.47
CA PHE A 503 3.27 4.21 -2.45
C PHE A 503 3.62 2.83 -3.01
N PHE A 504 3.52 2.64 -4.32
CA PHE A 504 3.94 1.39 -4.95
C PHE A 504 5.46 1.37 -5.07
N ASN A 505 6.11 0.40 -4.45
CA ASN A 505 7.56 0.28 -4.55
C ASN A 505 7.97 -0.38 -5.87
N TYR A 506 8.24 0.46 -6.88
CA TYR A 506 8.65 -0.02 -8.21
C TYR A 506 9.93 -0.86 -8.19
N ALA A 507 10.82 -0.69 -7.19
CA ALA A 507 12.05 -1.45 -7.09
C ALA A 507 11.84 -2.89 -6.62
N THR A 508 10.86 -3.13 -5.74
CA THR A 508 10.63 -4.44 -5.11
C THR A 508 9.34 -5.12 -5.56
N GLN A 509 8.35 -4.38 -6.06
CA GLN A 509 7.04 -4.91 -6.43
C GLN A 509 6.76 -4.84 -7.94
N GLY A 510 7.41 -3.92 -8.67
CA GLY A 510 7.22 -3.73 -10.11
C GLY A 510 7.78 -4.90 -10.91
N LEU A 511 6.92 -5.71 -11.52
CA LEU A 511 7.31 -6.80 -12.40
C LEU A 511 7.44 -6.28 -13.83
N LEU A 512 8.60 -6.52 -14.45
CA LEU A 512 8.89 -6.06 -15.80
C LEU A 512 9.76 -7.05 -16.57
N PRO A 513 9.67 -7.10 -17.93
CA PRO A 513 10.55 -7.89 -18.75
C PRO A 513 11.97 -7.31 -18.74
N ALA A 514 12.96 -8.17 -18.51
CA ALA A 514 14.38 -7.75 -18.51
C ALA A 514 14.83 -7.23 -19.88
N GLY A 515 14.24 -7.75 -20.96
CA GLY A 515 14.69 -7.46 -22.33
C GLY A 515 16.14 -7.82 -22.53
N SER A 516 16.84 -7.08 -23.39
CA SER A 516 18.25 -7.37 -23.74
C SER A 516 19.24 -7.35 -22.56
N THR A 517 18.83 -6.93 -21.34
CA THR A 517 19.67 -7.08 -20.14
C THR A 517 19.82 -8.53 -19.69
N PHE A 518 18.98 -9.44 -20.18
CA PHE A 518 19.05 -10.87 -19.94
C PHE A 518 20.11 -11.59 -20.77
N LYS A 519 20.56 -11.01 -21.89
CA LYS A 519 21.48 -11.63 -22.87
C LYS A 519 22.82 -12.10 -22.28
N PRO A 520 23.45 -11.40 -21.32
CA PRO A 520 24.66 -11.93 -20.67
C PRO A 520 24.43 -13.29 -19.99
N LEU A 521 23.27 -13.51 -19.36
CA LEU A 521 22.90 -14.80 -18.78
C LEU A 521 22.74 -15.87 -19.88
N THR A 522 22.04 -15.56 -20.96
CA THR A 522 21.89 -16.46 -22.12
C THR A 522 23.25 -16.83 -22.73
N ALA A 523 24.17 -15.86 -22.78
CA ALA A 523 25.56 -16.10 -23.24
C ALA A 523 26.28 -17.11 -22.34
N ILE A 524 26.20 -16.94 -21.00
CA ILE A 524 26.78 -17.90 -20.05
C ILE A 524 26.13 -19.29 -20.23
N ALA A 525 24.81 -19.38 -20.33
CA ALA A 525 24.13 -20.66 -20.56
C ALA A 525 24.61 -21.36 -21.83
N GLY A 526 24.72 -20.63 -22.94
CA GLY A 526 25.19 -21.17 -24.21
C GLY A 526 26.66 -21.64 -24.21
N LEU A 527 27.54 -20.92 -23.51
CA LEU A 527 28.94 -21.32 -23.33
C LEU A 527 29.06 -22.55 -22.42
N MET A 528 28.30 -22.59 -21.30
CA MET A 528 28.30 -23.69 -20.34
C MET A 528 27.82 -25.00 -20.96
N GLU A 529 26.80 -24.93 -21.82
CA GLU A 529 26.24 -26.09 -22.53
C GLU A 529 27.05 -26.44 -23.79
N GLY A 530 28.05 -25.65 -24.15
CA GLY A 530 28.90 -25.89 -25.32
C GLY A 530 28.20 -25.74 -26.67
N VAL A 531 27.00 -25.13 -26.70
CA VAL A 531 26.23 -24.91 -27.95
C VAL A 531 26.78 -23.73 -28.77
N VAL A 532 27.63 -22.96 -28.16
CA VAL A 532 28.47 -21.93 -28.81
C VAL A 532 29.82 -21.86 -28.12
N ASN A 533 30.86 -21.50 -28.84
CA ASN A 533 32.13 -21.11 -28.25
C ASN A 533 32.38 -19.61 -28.40
N GLN A 534 33.28 -19.06 -27.57
CA GLN A 534 33.50 -17.60 -27.51
C GLN A 534 34.04 -16.97 -28.79
N TYR A 535 34.53 -17.76 -29.77
CA TYR A 535 35.11 -17.32 -31.05
C TYR A 535 34.22 -17.62 -32.24
N GLU A 536 33.11 -18.36 -32.03
CA GLU A 536 32.17 -18.69 -33.09
C GLU A 536 31.41 -17.45 -33.54
N SER A 537 31.29 -17.28 -34.87
CA SER A 537 30.54 -16.18 -35.45
C SER A 537 29.32 -16.71 -36.20
N MET A 538 28.20 -16.08 -35.99
CA MET A 538 26.97 -16.26 -36.77
C MET A 538 26.88 -15.16 -37.84
N ASN A 539 26.29 -15.46 -38.99
CA ASN A 539 26.23 -14.53 -40.14
C ASN A 539 24.81 -13.97 -40.28
N ASP A 540 24.56 -12.83 -39.68
CA ASP A 540 23.29 -12.11 -39.77
C ASP A 540 23.30 -11.18 -40.99
N THR A 541 22.78 -11.67 -42.11
CA THR A 541 22.72 -10.94 -43.41
C THR A 541 21.44 -10.15 -43.64
N SER A 542 20.39 -10.40 -42.86
CA SER A 542 19.07 -9.85 -43.12
C SER A 542 18.45 -9.09 -41.92
N GLY A 543 19.06 -9.17 -40.72
CA GLY A 543 18.46 -8.69 -39.50
C GLY A 543 17.22 -9.49 -39.07
N THR A 544 16.96 -10.61 -39.75
CA THR A 544 15.78 -11.46 -39.47
C THR A 544 16.24 -12.89 -39.24
N TRP A 545 15.93 -13.42 -38.06
CA TRP A 545 16.16 -14.83 -37.74
C TRP A 545 14.91 -15.64 -38.16
N SER A 546 15.15 -16.80 -38.76
CA SER A 546 14.11 -17.77 -39.11
C SER A 546 14.65 -19.18 -38.96
N ASN A 547 13.79 -20.11 -38.64
CA ASN A 547 14.08 -21.51 -38.47
C ASN A 547 12.94 -22.35 -39.11
N ASP A 548 13.26 -23.45 -39.74
CA ASP A 548 12.27 -24.31 -40.42
C ASP A 548 11.29 -24.99 -39.45
N GLU A 549 11.68 -25.16 -38.17
CA GLU A 549 10.83 -25.73 -37.13
C GLU A 549 9.93 -24.68 -36.44
N LEU A 550 10.22 -23.38 -36.63
CA LEU A 550 9.45 -22.28 -36.06
C LEU A 550 8.97 -21.35 -37.19
N PRO A 551 7.66 -21.30 -37.47
CA PRO A 551 7.12 -20.54 -38.61
C PRO A 551 7.29 -19.03 -38.47
N GLU A 552 7.44 -18.53 -37.23
CA GLU A 552 7.56 -17.10 -36.91
C GLU A 552 8.95 -16.56 -37.21
N LYS A 553 9.01 -15.56 -38.09
CA LYS A 553 10.23 -14.78 -38.32
C LYS A 553 10.41 -13.73 -37.22
N ARG A 554 11.60 -13.65 -36.67
CA ARG A 554 11.96 -12.75 -35.58
C ARG A 554 13.05 -11.78 -36.00
N LYS A 555 12.96 -10.50 -35.60
CA LYS A 555 13.82 -9.44 -36.09
C LYS A 555 14.76 -8.89 -35.03
N ASN A 556 15.94 -8.39 -35.45
CA ASN A 556 16.70 -7.44 -34.68
C ASN A 556 15.89 -6.15 -34.48
N PHE A 557 16.28 -5.36 -33.49
CA PHE A 557 15.70 -4.02 -33.31
C PHE A 557 15.81 -3.23 -34.63
N GLN A 558 14.70 -2.71 -35.11
CA GLN A 558 14.56 -2.02 -36.42
C GLN A 558 14.99 -2.85 -37.65
N GLY A 559 15.12 -4.18 -37.52
CA GLY A 559 15.49 -5.06 -38.62
C GLY A 559 16.94 -4.89 -39.11
N VAL A 560 17.84 -4.32 -38.33
CA VAL A 560 19.22 -4.06 -38.73
C VAL A 560 20.05 -5.35 -38.79
N ALA A 561 20.68 -5.64 -39.92
CA ALA A 561 21.62 -6.75 -40.08
C ALA A 561 23.00 -6.41 -39.46
N ASN A 562 23.55 -7.33 -38.66
CA ASN A 562 24.83 -7.13 -37.96
C ASN A 562 26.02 -7.81 -38.66
N GLY A 563 25.76 -8.56 -39.75
CA GLY A 563 26.80 -9.27 -40.51
C GLY A 563 27.44 -10.41 -39.70
N LYS A 564 28.73 -10.61 -39.86
CA LYS A 564 29.47 -11.63 -39.11
C LYS A 564 29.67 -11.22 -37.66
N THR A 565 28.99 -11.86 -36.76
CA THR A 565 28.83 -11.46 -35.37
C THR A 565 29.25 -12.58 -34.43
N ASP A 566 30.29 -12.36 -33.62
CA ASP A 566 30.68 -13.22 -32.51
C ASP A 566 29.98 -12.83 -31.21
N LEU A 567 30.18 -13.58 -30.13
CA LEU A 567 29.52 -13.35 -28.85
C LEU A 567 29.73 -11.93 -28.29
N ARG A 568 31.00 -11.41 -28.40
CA ARG A 568 31.33 -10.08 -27.87
C ARG A 568 30.67 -8.97 -28.66
N LEU A 569 30.65 -9.08 -29.97
CA LEU A 569 29.96 -8.15 -30.85
C LEU A 569 28.46 -8.26 -30.67
N ALA A 570 27.90 -9.48 -30.51
CA ALA A 570 26.46 -9.70 -30.26
C ALA A 570 25.98 -8.99 -28.98
N LEU A 571 26.79 -9.02 -27.92
CA LEU A 571 26.51 -8.27 -26.70
C LEU A 571 26.63 -6.75 -26.91
N GLN A 572 27.71 -6.30 -27.60
CA GLN A 572 27.96 -4.89 -27.89
C GLN A 572 26.79 -4.21 -28.65
N VAL A 573 26.38 -4.83 -29.77
CA VAL A 573 25.31 -4.27 -30.63
C VAL A 573 23.92 -4.76 -30.26
N SER A 574 23.82 -5.59 -29.23
CA SER A 574 22.54 -6.16 -28.75
C SER A 574 21.80 -7.00 -29.80
N SER A 575 22.49 -7.84 -30.57
CA SER A 575 21.90 -8.67 -31.63
C SER A 575 20.82 -9.61 -31.08
N ASN A 576 19.58 -9.47 -31.52
CA ASN A 576 18.52 -10.44 -31.23
C ASN A 576 18.74 -11.73 -32.04
N TYR A 577 19.14 -11.61 -33.31
CA TYR A 577 19.41 -12.73 -34.19
C TYR A 577 20.32 -13.78 -33.53
N TYR A 578 21.44 -13.31 -32.95
CA TYR A 578 22.40 -14.18 -32.28
C TYR A 578 21.80 -14.92 -31.09
N PHE A 579 21.05 -14.23 -30.28
CA PHE A 579 20.47 -14.79 -29.05
C PHE A 579 19.20 -15.62 -29.30
N TYR A 580 18.42 -15.36 -30.35
CA TYR A 580 17.36 -16.29 -30.80
C TYR A 580 17.95 -17.65 -31.21
N GLU A 581 19.00 -17.62 -32.00
CA GLU A 581 19.72 -18.84 -32.41
C GLU A 581 20.27 -19.58 -31.19
N LEU A 582 20.85 -18.86 -30.25
CA LEU A 582 21.39 -19.45 -29.03
C LEU A 582 20.33 -20.13 -28.17
N GLY A 583 19.17 -19.48 -27.98
CA GLY A 583 18.03 -20.07 -27.26
C GLY A 583 17.50 -21.33 -27.95
N TYR A 584 17.40 -21.33 -29.27
CA TYR A 584 17.00 -22.49 -30.03
C TYR A 584 18.04 -23.66 -29.94
N ARG A 585 19.35 -23.35 -29.99
CA ARG A 585 20.40 -24.36 -29.81
C ARG A 585 20.39 -24.99 -28.41
N LEU A 586 20.14 -24.21 -27.37
CA LEU A 586 19.97 -24.71 -25.99
C LEU A 586 18.83 -25.72 -25.91
N TYR A 587 17.69 -25.37 -26.51
CA TYR A 587 16.55 -26.28 -26.60
C TYR A 587 16.88 -27.58 -27.34
N LYS A 588 17.54 -27.50 -28.50
CA LYS A 588 17.92 -28.70 -29.31
C LYS A 588 18.96 -29.56 -28.59
N ASN A 589 19.97 -28.95 -27.95
CA ASN A 589 21.02 -29.66 -27.19
C ASN A 589 20.45 -30.47 -26.02
N SER A 590 19.37 -29.99 -25.41
CA SER A 590 18.68 -30.66 -24.30
C SER A 590 17.67 -31.75 -24.79
N GLY A 591 17.69 -32.12 -26.05
CA GLY A 591 16.84 -33.16 -26.65
C GLY A 591 15.45 -32.64 -27.08
N GLY A 592 15.30 -31.34 -27.26
CA GLY A 592 14.07 -30.70 -27.75
C GLY A 592 13.79 -31.03 -29.21
N ASN A 593 12.52 -31.34 -29.50
CA ASN A 593 12.01 -31.59 -30.85
C ASN A 593 10.54 -31.20 -30.89
N VAL A 594 10.15 -30.39 -31.86
CA VAL A 594 8.74 -29.94 -32.03
C VAL A 594 7.74 -31.08 -32.30
N ASN A 595 8.22 -32.22 -32.76
CA ASN A 595 7.40 -33.41 -33.07
C ASN A 595 7.45 -34.48 -31.94
N GLY A 596 7.70 -34.13 -30.70
CA GLY A 596 7.66 -35.04 -29.55
C GLY A 596 9.03 -35.23 -28.84
N GLY A 597 9.82 -34.18 -28.70
CA GLY A 597 11.09 -34.18 -27.95
C GLY A 597 10.90 -34.13 -26.45
N ASN A 598 12.03 -34.10 -25.75
CA ASN A 598 12.07 -33.97 -24.28
C ASN A 598 11.47 -32.63 -23.83
N ILE A 599 10.43 -32.68 -23.01
CA ILE A 599 9.77 -31.48 -22.43
C ILE A 599 10.73 -30.68 -21.54
N GLU A 600 11.65 -31.35 -20.81
CA GLU A 600 12.65 -30.67 -19.98
C GLU A 600 13.59 -29.76 -20.80
N ALA A 601 13.64 -29.95 -22.13
CA ALA A 601 14.39 -29.08 -23.02
C ALA A 601 13.81 -27.65 -23.07
N LEU A 602 12.53 -27.48 -22.76
CA LEU A 602 11.88 -26.17 -22.65
C LEU A 602 12.39 -25.37 -21.45
N ASP A 603 12.95 -26.06 -20.43
CA ASP A 603 13.53 -25.45 -19.24
C ASP A 603 15.06 -25.24 -19.34
N ALA A 604 15.68 -25.52 -20.48
CA ALA A 604 17.14 -25.48 -20.65
C ALA A 604 17.75 -24.13 -20.23
N LEU A 605 17.08 -23.02 -20.54
CA LEU A 605 17.52 -21.67 -20.15
C LEU A 605 17.12 -21.33 -18.71
N ALA A 606 15.94 -21.79 -18.26
CA ALA A 606 15.43 -21.52 -16.93
C ALA A 606 16.34 -22.05 -15.82
N LYS A 607 16.97 -23.21 -16.04
CA LYS A 607 17.94 -23.81 -15.09
C LYS A 607 19.08 -22.86 -14.72
N TYR A 608 19.56 -22.08 -15.69
CA TYR A 608 20.57 -21.03 -15.45
C TYR A 608 19.98 -19.80 -14.78
N ALA A 609 18.80 -19.35 -15.23
CA ALA A 609 18.14 -18.19 -14.65
C ALA A 609 17.85 -18.37 -13.15
N TRP A 610 17.42 -19.56 -12.74
CA TRP A 610 17.19 -19.89 -11.33
C TRP A 610 18.46 -19.79 -10.47
N LYS A 611 19.61 -20.21 -11.00
CA LYS A 611 20.92 -20.05 -10.34
C LYS A 611 21.30 -18.59 -10.12
N PHE A 612 20.93 -17.74 -11.06
CA PHE A 612 21.13 -16.28 -10.97
C PHE A 612 20.04 -15.55 -10.16
N GLY A 613 19.04 -16.26 -9.59
CA GLY A 613 17.97 -15.68 -8.79
C GLY A 613 16.80 -15.11 -9.58
N LEU A 614 16.71 -15.41 -10.87
CA LEU A 614 15.62 -14.99 -11.74
C LEU A 614 14.56 -16.11 -11.84
N GLY A 615 13.73 -16.18 -10.81
CA GLY A 615 12.72 -17.21 -10.64
C GLY A 615 13.19 -18.40 -9.81
N VAL A 616 12.32 -19.36 -9.63
CA VAL A 616 12.52 -20.60 -8.88
C VAL A 616 11.78 -21.75 -9.57
N GLU A 617 12.41 -22.93 -9.61
CA GLU A 617 11.76 -24.15 -10.07
C GLU A 617 10.39 -24.33 -9.39
N THR A 618 9.36 -24.64 -10.18
CA THR A 618 7.97 -24.68 -9.70
C THR A 618 7.76 -25.61 -8.50
N SER A 619 8.48 -26.74 -8.46
CA SER A 619 8.44 -27.70 -7.36
C SER A 619 9.06 -27.21 -6.05
N LYS A 620 9.87 -26.14 -6.12
CA LYS A 620 10.62 -25.56 -4.98
C LYS A 620 10.07 -24.22 -4.52
N GLN A 621 8.96 -23.76 -5.10
CA GLN A 621 8.36 -22.45 -4.78
C GLN A 621 7.77 -22.45 -3.37
N ASN A 622 8.22 -21.54 -2.53
CA ASN A 622 7.68 -21.21 -1.22
C ASN A 622 8.16 -19.80 -0.81
N SER A 623 7.61 -19.26 0.28
CA SER A 623 7.93 -17.89 0.75
C SER A 623 9.43 -17.64 1.00
N LYS A 624 10.20 -18.68 1.36
CA LYS A 624 11.64 -18.55 1.59
C LYS A 624 12.44 -18.55 0.28
N THR A 625 12.05 -19.37 -0.69
CA THR A 625 12.76 -19.48 -1.98
C THR A 625 12.35 -18.38 -2.95
N MET A 626 11.14 -17.85 -2.81
CA MET A 626 10.62 -16.73 -3.61
C MET A 626 10.93 -15.39 -2.92
N SER A 627 12.18 -15.17 -2.56
CA SER A 627 12.66 -13.94 -1.93
C SER A 627 14.13 -13.70 -2.30
N THR A 628 14.49 -12.43 -2.44
CA THR A 628 15.89 -12.01 -2.59
C THR A 628 16.60 -11.92 -1.24
N GLY A 629 15.84 -11.91 -0.14
CA GLY A 629 16.30 -11.83 1.24
C GLY A 629 16.22 -10.44 1.87
N ILE A 630 15.70 -9.43 1.14
CA ILE A 630 15.48 -8.09 1.70
C ILE A 630 14.41 -8.13 2.79
N GLN A 631 14.44 -7.15 3.69
CA GLN A 631 13.57 -7.10 4.86
C GLN A 631 12.21 -6.45 4.59
N ILE A 632 12.06 -5.72 3.47
CA ILE A 632 10.80 -5.08 3.09
C ILE A 632 10.02 -5.96 2.12
N GLU A 633 8.75 -5.64 1.92
CA GLU A 633 7.86 -6.37 1.01
C GLU A 633 8.39 -6.40 -0.42
N GLU A 634 8.39 -7.59 -1.02
CA GLU A 634 8.80 -7.79 -2.41
C GLU A 634 7.84 -8.73 -3.15
N SER A 635 7.64 -8.46 -4.44
CA SER A 635 7.10 -9.43 -5.40
C SER A 635 8.24 -10.26 -5.98
N PHE A 636 7.95 -11.48 -6.43
CA PHE A 636 8.97 -12.36 -6.97
C PHE A 636 8.58 -12.85 -8.37
N GLY A 637 9.32 -12.42 -9.37
CA GLY A 637 9.08 -12.74 -10.76
C GLY A 637 9.63 -14.12 -11.17
N GLN A 638 9.27 -14.54 -12.37
CA GLN A 638 9.65 -15.84 -12.95
C GLN A 638 10.25 -15.72 -14.34
N VAL A 639 11.21 -16.60 -14.63
CA VAL A 639 11.64 -16.88 -15.99
C VAL A 639 10.65 -17.83 -16.65
N TYR A 640 10.54 -17.76 -17.98
CA TYR A 640 9.83 -18.78 -18.74
C TYR A 640 10.30 -20.17 -18.35
N ASN A 641 9.39 -21.05 -17.98
CA ASN A 641 9.57 -22.48 -17.83
C ASN A 641 8.28 -23.20 -18.23
N PHE A 642 8.38 -24.49 -18.58
CA PHE A 642 7.27 -25.29 -19.06
C PHE A 642 6.04 -25.26 -18.12
N GLU A 643 6.25 -25.50 -16.83
CA GLU A 643 5.15 -25.56 -15.87
C GLU A 643 4.45 -24.21 -15.66
N SER A 644 5.21 -23.11 -15.62
CA SER A 644 4.64 -21.77 -15.48
C SER A 644 3.86 -21.36 -16.73
N TRP A 645 4.37 -21.70 -17.92
CA TRP A 645 3.68 -21.47 -19.18
C TRP A 645 2.40 -22.29 -19.30
N LYS A 646 2.46 -23.59 -18.96
CA LYS A 646 1.30 -24.45 -18.91
C LYS A 646 0.23 -23.89 -17.96
N LYS A 647 0.59 -23.50 -16.75
CA LYS A 647 -0.33 -22.87 -15.79
C LYS A 647 -0.97 -21.58 -16.35
N GLN A 648 -0.20 -20.77 -17.05
CA GLN A 648 -0.74 -19.55 -17.68
C GLN A 648 -1.78 -19.90 -18.74
N ILE A 649 -1.48 -20.82 -19.66
CA ILE A 649 -2.43 -21.24 -20.70
C ILE A 649 -3.70 -21.86 -20.09
N VAL A 650 -3.55 -22.72 -19.08
CA VAL A 650 -4.69 -23.37 -18.39
C VAL A 650 -5.57 -22.36 -17.65
N ASN A 651 -4.98 -21.35 -17.03
CA ASN A 651 -5.71 -20.35 -16.22
C ASN A 651 -6.24 -19.18 -17.05
N THR A 652 -5.66 -18.91 -18.21
CA THR A 652 -6.21 -17.88 -19.10
C THR A 652 -7.58 -18.31 -19.60
N PRO A 653 -8.60 -17.46 -19.57
CA PRO A 653 -9.86 -17.74 -20.21
C PRO A 653 -9.60 -18.14 -21.68
N MET A 654 -10.21 -19.25 -22.13
CA MET A 654 -10.00 -19.81 -23.46
C MET A 654 -10.78 -18.98 -24.51
N TYR A 655 -10.49 -17.65 -24.55
CA TYR A 655 -11.25 -16.67 -25.35
C TYR A 655 -11.41 -17.10 -26.81
N GLU A 656 -10.34 -17.64 -27.42
CA GLU A 656 -10.37 -18.04 -28.84
C GLU A 656 -11.48 -19.03 -29.12
N ILE A 657 -11.61 -20.10 -28.35
CA ILE A 657 -12.65 -21.13 -28.58
C ILE A 657 -14.01 -20.67 -28.01
N VAL A 658 -14.02 -19.90 -26.93
CA VAL A 658 -15.26 -19.35 -26.34
C VAL A 658 -15.91 -18.38 -27.31
N ASP A 659 -15.15 -17.45 -27.89
CA ASP A 659 -15.66 -16.54 -28.92
C ASP A 659 -16.06 -17.26 -30.20
N ALA A 660 -15.28 -18.25 -30.62
CA ALA A 660 -15.61 -19.08 -31.76
C ALA A 660 -16.96 -19.83 -31.62
N LEU A 661 -17.19 -20.40 -30.41
CA LEU A 661 -18.46 -21.05 -30.08
C LEU A 661 -19.63 -20.06 -30.07
N LYS A 662 -19.43 -18.87 -29.56
CA LYS A 662 -20.43 -17.79 -29.54
C LYS A 662 -20.77 -17.27 -30.93
N VAL A 663 -19.79 -17.24 -31.85
CA VAL A 663 -19.99 -16.80 -33.26
C VAL A 663 -20.54 -17.93 -34.11
N GLY A 664 -20.27 -19.18 -33.81
CA GLY A 664 -20.73 -20.37 -34.54
C GLY A 664 -19.74 -20.90 -35.60
N ASN A 665 -18.45 -20.52 -35.50
CA ASN A 665 -17.43 -21.09 -36.37
C ASN A 665 -16.05 -21.14 -35.70
N TYR A 666 -15.28 -22.17 -36.04
CA TYR A 666 -13.86 -22.30 -35.67
C TYR A 666 -13.09 -22.95 -36.81
N TYR A 667 -12.21 -22.23 -37.51
CA TYR A 667 -11.58 -22.68 -38.78
C TYR A 667 -12.59 -23.20 -39.77
N SER A 668 -12.52 -24.48 -40.14
CA SER A 668 -13.44 -25.17 -41.06
C SER A 668 -14.69 -25.72 -40.36
N TYR A 669 -14.78 -25.69 -39.04
CA TYR A 669 -15.94 -26.18 -38.30
C TYR A 669 -17.03 -25.09 -38.27
N LEU A 670 -18.22 -25.41 -38.75
CA LEU A 670 -19.38 -24.53 -38.74
C LEU A 670 -20.51 -25.19 -37.94
N PHE A 671 -21.01 -24.50 -36.96
CA PHE A 671 -22.01 -24.99 -36.01
C PHE A 671 -23.00 -23.89 -35.58
N VAL A 672 -24.07 -24.27 -34.90
CA VAL A 672 -25.00 -23.30 -34.30
C VAL A 672 -24.32 -22.57 -33.15
N PRO A 673 -24.40 -21.21 -33.07
CA PRO A 673 -23.81 -20.45 -31.99
C PRO A 673 -24.20 -20.94 -30.60
N LEU A 674 -23.22 -21.22 -29.74
CA LEU A 674 -23.37 -21.66 -28.35
C LEU A 674 -22.53 -20.74 -27.43
N ASN A 675 -23.20 -19.94 -26.59
CA ASN A 675 -22.51 -19.10 -25.63
C ASN A 675 -22.18 -19.87 -24.32
N ILE A 676 -20.90 -20.08 -24.04
CA ILE A 676 -20.39 -20.70 -22.82
C ILE A 676 -19.71 -19.69 -21.84
N GLU A 677 -19.79 -18.38 -22.13
CA GLU A 677 -19.34 -17.33 -21.18
C GLU A 677 -20.21 -17.34 -19.92
N ASP A 678 -19.60 -16.94 -18.80
CA ASP A 678 -20.33 -16.73 -17.55
C ASP A 678 -21.25 -15.50 -17.67
N SER A 679 -22.46 -15.62 -17.16
CA SER A 679 -23.41 -14.50 -17.06
C SER A 679 -24.17 -14.58 -15.75
N ASP A 680 -24.29 -13.45 -15.07
CA ASP A 680 -25.05 -13.37 -13.81
C ASP A 680 -26.54 -13.69 -14.01
N SER A 681 -27.06 -13.46 -15.19
CA SER A 681 -28.44 -13.78 -15.59
C SER A 681 -28.69 -15.26 -15.87
N ASP A 682 -27.66 -16.11 -15.96
CA ASP A 682 -27.84 -17.54 -16.22
C ASP A 682 -28.44 -18.25 -14.98
N PRO A 683 -29.37 -19.19 -15.18
CA PRO A 683 -29.81 -20.08 -14.12
C PRO A 683 -28.65 -20.94 -13.55
N ASP A 684 -28.69 -21.25 -12.26
CA ASP A 684 -27.62 -21.99 -11.59
C ASP A 684 -27.22 -23.30 -12.28
N ASN A 685 -28.20 -24.06 -12.76
CA ASN A 685 -27.94 -25.31 -13.49
C ASN A 685 -27.24 -25.12 -14.84
N LEU A 686 -27.44 -23.98 -15.51
CA LEU A 686 -26.74 -23.62 -16.74
C LEU A 686 -25.30 -23.15 -16.41
N LYS A 687 -25.13 -22.35 -15.37
CA LYS A 687 -23.80 -21.98 -14.84
C LYS A 687 -22.96 -23.20 -14.52
N GLU A 688 -23.53 -24.16 -13.76
CA GLU A 688 -22.87 -25.42 -13.46
C GLU A 688 -22.48 -26.24 -14.70
N ALA A 689 -23.37 -26.31 -15.72
CA ALA A 689 -23.07 -27.02 -16.94
C ALA A 689 -21.94 -26.37 -17.76
N LYS A 690 -21.97 -25.05 -17.92
CA LYS A 690 -20.90 -24.25 -18.57
C LYS A 690 -19.55 -24.45 -17.85
N ASN A 691 -19.56 -24.36 -16.53
CA ASN A 691 -18.36 -24.56 -15.71
C ASN A 691 -17.83 -26.00 -15.80
N ALA A 692 -18.69 -26.99 -15.83
CA ALA A 692 -18.28 -28.39 -15.99
C ALA A 692 -17.56 -28.62 -17.34
N LEU A 693 -18.08 -28.03 -18.43
CA LEU A 693 -17.43 -28.09 -19.75
C LEU A 693 -16.05 -27.38 -19.72
N LYS A 694 -16.00 -26.14 -19.26
CA LYS A 694 -14.74 -25.37 -19.14
C LYS A 694 -13.71 -26.06 -18.26
N ASN A 695 -14.12 -26.61 -17.12
CA ASN A 695 -13.22 -27.34 -16.22
C ASN A 695 -12.66 -28.61 -16.86
N TYR A 696 -13.49 -29.36 -17.58
CA TYR A 696 -13.02 -30.55 -18.31
C TYR A 696 -11.98 -30.20 -19.38
N MET A 697 -12.17 -29.09 -20.09
CA MET A 697 -11.18 -28.55 -21.05
C MET A 697 -9.87 -28.16 -20.34
N LYS A 698 -9.95 -27.44 -19.21
CA LYS A 698 -8.78 -27.04 -18.38
C LYS A 698 -8.03 -28.25 -17.82
N GLU A 699 -8.74 -29.25 -17.29
CA GLU A 699 -8.14 -30.47 -16.78
C GLU A 699 -7.38 -31.24 -17.85
N THR A 700 -7.89 -31.25 -19.09
CA THR A 700 -7.22 -31.88 -20.21
C THR A 700 -5.94 -31.14 -20.59
N LEU A 701 -5.95 -29.79 -20.65
CA LEU A 701 -4.75 -28.98 -20.85
C LEU A 701 -3.73 -29.13 -19.73
N ALA A 702 -4.17 -29.27 -18.47
CA ALA A 702 -3.28 -29.48 -17.34
C ALA A 702 -2.48 -30.80 -17.41
N LYS A 703 -3.00 -31.80 -18.14
CA LYS A 703 -2.34 -33.12 -18.37
C LYS A 703 -1.26 -33.07 -19.47
N VAL A 704 -1.16 -31.98 -20.23
CA VAL A 704 -0.14 -31.83 -21.27
C VAL A 704 1.24 -32.01 -20.66
N GLY A 705 2.05 -32.89 -21.24
CA GLY A 705 3.41 -33.23 -20.76
C GLY A 705 3.47 -34.18 -19.59
N THR A 706 2.38 -34.84 -19.23
CA THR A 706 2.33 -35.93 -18.24
C THR A 706 2.02 -37.29 -18.90
N ASP A 707 2.16 -38.37 -18.16
CA ASP A 707 1.78 -39.73 -18.64
C ASP A 707 0.25 -39.87 -18.92
N GLU A 708 -0.54 -38.92 -18.45
CA GLU A 708 -2.00 -38.85 -18.65
C GLU A 708 -2.39 -37.92 -19.84
N GLU A 709 -1.43 -37.46 -20.62
CA GLU A 709 -1.69 -36.56 -21.74
C GLU A 709 -2.66 -37.16 -22.76
N VAL A 710 -3.69 -36.39 -23.09
CA VAL A 710 -4.68 -36.78 -24.08
C VAL A 710 -4.17 -36.37 -25.47
N SER A 711 -3.87 -37.36 -26.35
CA SER A 711 -3.40 -37.15 -27.71
C SER A 711 -4.38 -37.56 -28.81
N ASP A 712 -5.38 -38.39 -28.47
CA ASP A 712 -6.41 -38.87 -29.39
C ASP A 712 -7.56 -37.88 -29.48
N THR A 713 -7.51 -37.03 -30.50
CA THR A 713 -8.50 -35.96 -30.74
C THR A 713 -9.92 -36.49 -30.90
N THR A 714 -10.08 -37.69 -31.58
CA THR A 714 -11.40 -38.28 -31.81
C THR A 714 -12.04 -38.76 -30.52
N LYS A 715 -11.28 -39.51 -29.68
CA LYS A 715 -11.80 -40.00 -28.39
C LYS A 715 -12.09 -38.83 -27.44
N TYR A 716 -11.28 -37.79 -27.49
CA TYR A 716 -11.53 -36.60 -26.68
C TYR A 716 -12.79 -35.86 -27.13
N ALA A 717 -12.98 -35.69 -28.46
CA ALA A 717 -14.20 -35.13 -29.01
C ALA A 717 -15.45 -35.92 -28.58
N GLU A 718 -15.41 -37.27 -28.67
CA GLU A 718 -16.50 -38.11 -28.19
C GLU A 718 -16.81 -37.88 -26.70
N SER A 719 -15.79 -37.68 -25.88
CA SER A 719 -15.93 -37.41 -24.42
C SER A 719 -16.53 -36.04 -24.10
N LEU A 720 -16.40 -35.06 -24.98
CA LEU A 720 -16.98 -33.71 -24.84
C LEU A 720 -18.48 -33.64 -25.10
N VAL A 721 -18.99 -34.52 -26.00
CA VAL A 721 -20.40 -34.49 -26.45
C VAL A 721 -21.41 -34.41 -25.29
N PRO A 722 -21.32 -35.20 -24.22
CA PRO A 722 -22.26 -35.11 -23.10
C PRO A 722 -22.27 -33.73 -22.39
N TYR A 723 -21.11 -33.10 -22.24
CA TYR A 723 -21.00 -31.79 -21.61
C TYR A 723 -21.61 -30.69 -22.49
N ILE A 724 -21.34 -30.75 -23.80
CA ILE A 724 -21.88 -29.81 -24.78
C ILE A 724 -23.40 -29.90 -24.85
N LYS A 725 -23.94 -31.15 -24.96
CA LYS A 725 -25.39 -31.38 -24.99
C LYS A 725 -26.07 -30.84 -23.73
N LYS A 726 -25.44 -31.02 -22.55
CA LYS A 726 -26.01 -30.51 -21.32
C LYS A 726 -26.12 -28.98 -21.32
N VAL A 727 -25.13 -28.28 -21.88
CA VAL A 727 -25.19 -26.81 -22.05
C VAL A 727 -26.26 -26.42 -23.09
N MET A 728 -26.33 -27.15 -24.22
CA MET A 728 -27.34 -26.91 -25.28
C MET A 728 -28.77 -27.04 -24.75
N ASP A 729 -29.02 -28.09 -23.95
CA ASP A 729 -30.35 -28.38 -23.39
C ASP A 729 -30.84 -27.31 -22.45
N LEU A 730 -29.91 -26.72 -21.64
CA LEU A 730 -30.22 -25.73 -20.62
C LEU A 730 -30.22 -24.29 -21.15
N SER A 731 -29.54 -24.03 -22.27
CA SER A 731 -29.36 -22.68 -22.84
C SER A 731 -30.51 -22.24 -23.70
N ASP A 732 -31.29 -21.27 -23.27
CA ASP A 732 -32.36 -20.67 -24.04
C ASP A 732 -31.81 -19.85 -25.23
N SER A 733 -30.63 -19.24 -25.07
CA SER A 733 -29.95 -18.54 -26.18
C SER A 733 -29.55 -19.49 -27.30
N PHE A 734 -29.09 -20.71 -26.97
CA PHE A 734 -28.81 -21.75 -27.95
C PHE A 734 -30.09 -22.19 -28.69
N LYS A 735 -31.18 -22.44 -27.97
CA LYS A 735 -32.47 -22.79 -28.58
C LYS A 735 -32.96 -21.73 -29.59
N ALA A 736 -32.77 -20.44 -29.23
CA ALA A 736 -33.07 -19.33 -30.15
C ALA A 736 -32.15 -19.34 -31.39
N SER A 737 -30.84 -19.62 -31.20
CA SER A 737 -29.87 -19.77 -32.31
C SER A 737 -30.22 -20.92 -33.23
N VAL A 738 -30.71 -22.05 -32.69
CA VAL A 738 -31.23 -23.19 -33.49
C VAL A 738 -32.39 -22.76 -34.39
N VAL A 739 -33.39 -22.04 -33.84
CA VAL A 739 -34.53 -21.53 -34.59
C VAL A 739 -34.09 -20.61 -35.74
N GLU A 740 -33.14 -19.73 -35.48
CA GLU A 740 -32.63 -18.81 -36.52
C GLU A 740 -31.83 -19.54 -37.58
N THR A 741 -30.98 -20.47 -37.20
CA THR A 741 -30.16 -21.27 -38.14
C THR A 741 -31.04 -22.21 -38.99
N SER A 742 -32.11 -22.77 -38.39
CA SER A 742 -33.06 -23.65 -39.07
C SER A 742 -33.81 -22.99 -40.25
N LYS A 743 -33.82 -21.64 -40.33
CA LYS A 743 -34.30 -20.89 -41.45
C LYS A 743 -33.40 -20.99 -42.70
N ARG A 744 -32.15 -21.37 -42.51
CA ARG A 744 -31.12 -21.38 -43.56
C ARG A 744 -30.63 -22.78 -43.94
N ARG A 745 -30.57 -23.72 -42.95
CA ARG A 745 -30.18 -25.13 -43.14
C ARG A 745 -30.89 -26.03 -42.13
N THR A 746 -30.95 -27.34 -42.42
CA THR A 746 -31.41 -28.33 -41.45
C THR A 746 -30.45 -28.38 -40.27
N VAL A 747 -30.96 -28.42 -39.06
CA VAL A 747 -30.18 -28.49 -37.82
C VAL A 747 -30.51 -29.81 -37.15
N ASP A 748 -29.51 -30.67 -36.99
CA ASP A 748 -29.52 -31.88 -36.16
C ASP A 748 -28.69 -31.63 -34.91
N ILE A 749 -29.29 -31.72 -33.74
CA ILE A 749 -28.62 -31.34 -32.45
C ILE A 749 -27.47 -32.29 -32.16
N ASP A 750 -27.57 -33.56 -32.53
CA ASP A 750 -26.51 -34.54 -32.30
C ASP A 750 -25.32 -34.28 -33.23
N GLU A 751 -25.58 -33.93 -34.50
CA GLU A 751 -24.56 -33.52 -35.45
C GLU A 751 -23.88 -32.20 -35.01
N GLU A 752 -24.66 -31.20 -34.59
CA GLU A 752 -24.12 -29.92 -34.09
C GLU A 752 -23.19 -30.11 -32.85
N ALA A 753 -23.61 -30.95 -31.88
CA ALA A 753 -22.79 -31.27 -30.72
C ALA A 753 -21.51 -32.00 -31.14
N GLY A 754 -21.56 -32.87 -32.16
CA GLY A 754 -20.37 -33.51 -32.72
C GLY A 754 -19.38 -32.52 -33.35
N VAL A 755 -19.87 -31.61 -34.20
CA VAL A 755 -19.03 -30.60 -34.86
C VAL A 755 -18.40 -29.65 -33.84
N MET A 756 -19.16 -29.25 -32.79
CA MET A 756 -18.61 -28.41 -31.70
C MET A 756 -17.56 -29.17 -30.91
N SER A 757 -17.78 -30.44 -30.62
CA SER A 757 -16.80 -31.27 -29.88
C SER A 757 -15.51 -31.44 -30.68
N ASP A 758 -15.59 -31.61 -31.98
CA ASP A 758 -14.42 -31.68 -32.87
C ASP A 758 -13.66 -30.32 -32.87
N ALA A 759 -14.36 -29.20 -32.92
CA ALA A 759 -13.77 -27.86 -32.84
C ALA A 759 -13.05 -27.64 -31.52
N ILE A 760 -13.68 -27.97 -30.39
CA ILE A 760 -13.06 -27.87 -29.04
C ILE A 760 -11.86 -28.82 -28.93
N ALA A 761 -11.98 -30.05 -29.39
CA ALA A 761 -10.90 -31.02 -29.36
C ALA A 761 -9.71 -30.58 -30.21
N TYR A 762 -9.95 -30.01 -31.38
CA TYR A 762 -8.90 -29.41 -32.20
C TYR A 762 -8.22 -28.24 -31.47
N TYR A 763 -8.98 -27.34 -30.83
CA TYR A 763 -8.42 -26.25 -30.04
C TYR A 763 -7.56 -26.78 -28.90
N ILE A 764 -8.07 -27.69 -28.09
CA ILE A 764 -7.40 -28.19 -26.89
C ILE A 764 -6.13 -28.96 -27.22
N ILE A 765 -6.16 -29.88 -28.19
CA ILE A 765 -5.04 -30.78 -28.50
C ILE A 765 -4.10 -30.18 -29.53
N SER A 766 -4.65 -29.65 -30.65
CA SER A 766 -3.85 -29.24 -31.80
C SER A 766 -3.49 -27.77 -31.82
N ASN A 767 -4.12 -26.91 -30.99
CA ASN A 767 -3.77 -25.50 -30.84
C ASN A 767 -3.15 -25.24 -29.43
N ALA A 768 -3.94 -25.12 -28.38
CA ALA A 768 -3.45 -24.75 -27.03
C ALA A 768 -2.46 -25.79 -26.47
N GLY A 769 -2.72 -27.10 -26.63
CA GLY A 769 -1.83 -28.16 -26.21
C GLY A 769 -0.46 -28.16 -26.92
N LEU A 770 -0.43 -27.87 -28.22
CA LEU A 770 0.81 -27.70 -28.96
C LEU A 770 1.53 -26.39 -28.58
N GLN A 771 0.76 -25.31 -28.33
CA GLN A 771 1.33 -24.04 -27.89
C GLN A 771 2.10 -24.17 -26.56
N ILE A 772 1.63 -25.01 -25.62
CA ILE A 772 2.31 -25.30 -24.38
C ILE A 772 3.72 -25.93 -24.63
N LYS A 773 3.83 -26.77 -25.66
CA LYS A 773 5.07 -27.53 -25.99
C LYS A 773 5.97 -26.86 -27.03
N THR A 774 5.58 -25.72 -27.60
CA THR A 774 6.38 -25.05 -28.64
C THR A 774 7.61 -24.36 -28.07
N PRO A 775 8.78 -24.41 -28.73
CA PRO A 775 9.99 -23.73 -28.30
C PRO A 775 9.96 -22.20 -28.54
N GLY A 776 8.86 -21.63 -29.06
CA GLY A 776 8.76 -20.21 -29.33
C GLY A 776 9.02 -19.33 -28.11
N GLN A 777 8.60 -19.79 -26.93
CA GLN A 777 8.80 -19.06 -25.67
C GLN A 777 10.25 -19.09 -25.17
N ILE A 778 10.97 -20.22 -25.27
CA ILE A 778 12.41 -20.26 -24.87
C ILE A 778 13.25 -19.35 -25.76
N VAL A 779 12.92 -19.27 -27.08
CA VAL A 779 13.57 -18.35 -28.01
C VAL A 779 13.31 -16.90 -27.64
N SER A 780 12.08 -16.53 -27.27
CA SER A 780 11.75 -15.19 -26.74
C SER A 780 12.42 -14.91 -25.42
N SER A 781 12.44 -15.92 -24.51
CA SER A 781 13.11 -15.84 -23.20
C SER A 781 14.61 -15.57 -23.33
N ALA A 782 15.27 -16.08 -24.37
CA ALA A 782 16.70 -15.89 -24.61
C ALA A 782 17.12 -14.42 -24.80
N ILE A 783 16.17 -13.54 -25.17
CA ILE A 783 16.39 -12.08 -25.24
C ILE A 783 15.69 -11.33 -24.09
N GLY A 784 15.22 -12.04 -23.07
CA GLY A 784 14.58 -11.46 -21.87
C GLY A 784 13.15 -10.99 -22.08
N GLN A 785 12.46 -11.53 -23.09
CA GLN A 785 11.05 -11.24 -23.41
C GLN A 785 10.15 -12.47 -23.22
N GLY A 786 8.91 -12.42 -23.70
CA GLY A 786 7.92 -13.45 -23.46
C GLY A 786 7.40 -13.43 -22.02
N MET A 787 7.37 -14.58 -21.35
CA MET A 787 6.94 -14.69 -19.95
C MET A 787 7.93 -14.12 -18.91
N ASN A 788 9.13 -13.76 -19.32
CA ASN A 788 10.16 -13.27 -18.40
C ASN A 788 9.73 -11.97 -17.73
N ASN A 789 9.47 -12.04 -16.43
CA ASN A 789 9.01 -10.91 -15.63
C ASN A 789 9.70 -10.94 -14.27
N PHE A 790 10.41 -9.87 -13.91
CA PHE A 790 11.22 -9.80 -12.69
C PHE A 790 11.12 -8.42 -12.07
N THR A 791 11.34 -8.36 -10.76
CA THR A 791 11.49 -7.07 -10.09
C THR A 791 12.87 -6.47 -10.33
N PRO A 792 13.04 -5.15 -10.28
CA PRO A 792 14.36 -4.49 -10.36
C PRO A 792 15.38 -5.05 -9.37
N VAL A 793 14.98 -5.36 -8.14
CA VAL A 793 15.88 -5.96 -7.15
C VAL A 793 16.36 -7.35 -7.56
N GLN A 794 15.51 -8.18 -8.18
CA GLN A 794 15.93 -9.48 -8.71
C GLN A 794 16.92 -9.33 -9.86
N ILE A 795 16.68 -8.38 -10.79
CA ILE A 795 17.62 -8.14 -11.91
C ILE A 795 18.95 -7.60 -11.40
N ALA A 796 18.94 -6.69 -10.42
CA ALA A 796 20.17 -6.21 -9.78
C ALA A 796 20.95 -7.34 -9.09
N ASN A 797 20.25 -8.27 -8.41
CA ASN A 797 20.86 -9.46 -7.80
C ASN A 797 21.50 -10.39 -8.84
N TYR A 798 20.83 -10.60 -9.97
CA TYR A 798 21.42 -11.31 -11.10
C TYR A 798 22.73 -10.66 -11.59
N VAL A 799 22.73 -9.31 -11.73
CA VAL A 799 23.92 -8.58 -12.18
C VAL A 799 25.05 -8.69 -11.15
N ALA A 800 24.73 -8.59 -9.86
CA ALA A 800 25.70 -8.79 -8.77
C ALA A 800 26.26 -10.22 -8.79
N THR A 801 25.43 -11.23 -9.01
CA THR A 801 25.83 -12.64 -9.14
C THR A 801 26.77 -12.84 -10.34
N LEU A 802 26.48 -12.25 -11.50
CA LEU A 802 27.35 -12.29 -12.68
C LEU A 802 28.70 -11.61 -12.40
N ALA A 803 28.67 -10.42 -11.79
CA ALA A 803 29.88 -9.69 -11.40
C ALA A 803 30.74 -10.47 -10.40
N ASN A 804 30.11 -11.21 -9.48
CA ASN A 804 30.69 -12.04 -8.43
C ASN A 804 31.10 -13.46 -8.92
N GLY A 805 31.26 -13.64 -10.21
CA GLY A 805 31.74 -14.92 -10.78
C GLY A 805 30.73 -16.08 -10.64
N GLY A 806 29.43 -15.81 -10.53
CA GLY A 806 28.40 -16.83 -10.38
C GLY A 806 28.00 -17.13 -8.93
N THR A 807 28.58 -16.45 -7.94
CA THR A 807 28.24 -16.60 -6.53
C THR A 807 27.09 -15.64 -6.19
N ARG A 808 25.93 -16.19 -5.84
CA ARG A 808 24.72 -15.43 -5.44
C ARG A 808 24.65 -15.26 -3.94
N LEU A 809 24.56 -14.02 -3.51
CA LEU A 809 24.39 -13.65 -2.10
C LEU A 809 22.93 -13.33 -1.80
N LYS A 810 22.54 -13.56 -0.56
CA LYS A 810 21.30 -13.05 0.02
C LYS A 810 21.43 -11.54 0.14
N LEU A 811 20.41 -10.80 -0.33
CA LEU A 811 20.42 -9.37 -0.22
C LEU A 811 19.99 -8.91 1.16
N THR A 812 20.47 -7.73 1.56
CA THR A 812 20.05 -7.08 2.81
C THR A 812 19.98 -5.58 2.65
N LEU A 813 18.97 -4.97 3.29
CA LEU A 813 18.83 -3.53 3.51
C LEU A 813 19.28 -3.12 4.91
N VAL A 814 19.41 -4.09 5.83
CA VAL A 814 19.79 -3.86 7.23
C VAL A 814 21.19 -4.39 7.45
N ASP A 815 22.06 -3.55 8.00
CA ASP A 815 23.40 -3.91 8.45
C ASP A 815 23.34 -4.50 9.86
N LYS A 816 22.71 -3.78 10.79
CA LYS A 816 22.57 -4.22 12.18
C LYS A 816 21.41 -3.54 12.89
N ILE A 817 21.00 -4.14 13.99
CA ILE A 817 20.04 -3.58 14.95
C ILE A 817 20.77 -3.36 16.26
N THR A 818 20.62 -2.17 16.86
CA THR A 818 21.23 -1.83 18.15
C THR A 818 20.16 -1.44 19.16
N SER A 819 20.47 -1.62 20.46
CA SER A 819 19.65 -1.04 21.52
C SER A 819 19.66 0.50 21.44
N PRO A 820 18.75 1.20 22.13
CA PRO A 820 18.80 2.66 22.24
C PRO A 820 20.13 3.21 22.78
N THR A 821 20.86 2.40 23.55
CA THR A 821 22.17 2.74 24.13
C THR A 821 23.36 2.40 23.24
N GLY A 822 23.10 1.80 22.05
CA GLY A 822 24.12 1.49 21.06
C GLY A 822 24.70 0.06 21.12
N GLU A 823 24.20 -0.81 22.00
CA GLU A 823 24.60 -2.22 22.04
C GLU A 823 24.07 -2.96 20.80
N VAL A 824 24.93 -3.72 20.11
CA VAL A 824 24.54 -4.53 18.96
C VAL A 824 23.72 -5.73 19.41
N LEU A 825 22.47 -5.78 18.96
CA LEU A 825 21.53 -6.87 19.26
C LEU A 825 21.52 -7.93 18.15
N GLN A 826 21.68 -7.49 16.91
CA GLN A 826 21.70 -8.35 15.74
C GLN A 826 22.58 -7.72 14.64
N GLU A 827 23.32 -8.53 13.92
CA GLU A 827 24.14 -8.15 12.76
C GLU A 827 23.82 -9.06 11.58
N PHE A 828 23.83 -8.52 10.35
CA PHE A 828 23.47 -9.23 9.14
C PHE A 828 24.73 -9.46 8.29
N GLU A 829 25.29 -10.66 8.40
CA GLU A 829 26.49 -11.05 7.67
C GLU A 829 26.16 -11.56 6.25
N PRO A 830 27.10 -11.44 5.29
CA PRO A 830 26.91 -11.98 3.95
C PRO A 830 26.64 -13.49 3.95
N GLU A 831 25.55 -13.91 3.29
CA GLU A 831 25.11 -15.29 3.19
C GLU A 831 25.11 -15.75 1.71
N VAL A 832 25.83 -16.84 1.39
CA VAL A 832 25.79 -17.44 0.05
C VAL A 832 24.53 -18.29 -0.09
N VAL A 833 23.70 -17.94 -1.07
CA VAL A 833 22.44 -18.66 -1.35
C VAL A 833 22.67 -19.76 -2.40
N ASP A 834 23.43 -19.46 -3.44
CA ASP A 834 23.71 -20.39 -4.55
C ASP A 834 25.03 -20.05 -5.23
N LYS A 835 25.56 -21.00 -5.99
CA LYS A 835 26.79 -20.82 -6.74
C LYS A 835 26.73 -21.57 -8.06
N LEU A 836 27.10 -20.89 -9.15
CA LEU A 836 27.33 -21.46 -10.44
C LEU A 836 28.82 -21.31 -10.76
N ASP A 837 29.53 -22.43 -10.84
CA ASP A 837 30.98 -22.42 -11.19
C ASP A 837 31.17 -22.15 -12.70
N ILE A 838 31.36 -20.88 -13.04
CA ILE A 838 31.55 -20.42 -14.42
C ILE A 838 33.05 -20.41 -14.72
N PRO A 839 33.53 -21.09 -15.79
CA PRO A 839 34.92 -20.99 -16.23
C PRO A 839 35.29 -19.51 -16.47
N GLU A 840 36.46 -19.11 -15.97
CA GLU A 840 36.92 -17.71 -16.04
C GLU A 840 36.96 -17.18 -17.48
N GLU A 841 37.35 -18.00 -18.44
CA GLU A 841 37.39 -17.62 -19.86
C GLU A 841 35.98 -17.27 -20.42
N TYR A 842 34.91 -17.93 -19.94
CA TYR A 842 33.55 -17.66 -20.36
C TYR A 842 33.04 -16.35 -19.73
N LEU A 843 33.36 -16.19 -18.44
CA LEU A 843 33.02 -14.96 -17.72
C LEU A 843 33.70 -13.74 -18.35
N GLN A 844 35.01 -13.85 -18.68
CA GLN A 844 35.76 -12.78 -19.31
C GLN A 844 35.25 -12.45 -20.73
N ALA A 845 34.82 -13.44 -21.52
CA ALA A 845 34.23 -13.20 -22.83
C ALA A 845 32.94 -12.38 -22.73
N VAL A 846 32.08 -12.68 -21.74
CA VAL A 846 30.83 -11.93 -21.48
C VAL A 846 31.13 -10.53 -20.93
N LYS A 847 32.02 -10.41 -19.93
CA LYS A 847 32.48 -9.12 -19.38
C LYS A 847 33.05 -8.20 -20.43
N GLU A 848 33.89 -8.75 -21.36
CA GLU A 848 34.47 -7.98 -22.48
C GLU A 848 33.37 -7.48 -23.42
N GLY A 849 32.40 -8.32 -23.78
CA GLY A 849 31.25 -7.90 -24.59
C GLY A 849 30.44 -6.77 -23.94
N MET A 850 30.17 -6.89 -22.63
CA MET A 850 29.51 -5.86 -21.85
C MET A 850 30.32 -4.56 -21.73
N TYR A 851 31.66 -4.66 -21.62
CA TYR A 851 32.56 -3.51 -21.61
C TYR A 851 32.51 -2.74 -22.93
N ARG A 852 32.45 -3.44 -24.06
CA ARG A 852 32.35 -2.84 -25.40
C ARG A 852 31.04 -2.06 -25.61
N VAL A 853 29.97 -2.44 -24.93
CA VAL A 853 28.68 -1.65 -24.89
C VAL A 853 28.96 -0.21 -24.47
N ASN A 854 29.86 -0.03 -23.50
CA ASN A 854 30.13 1.27 -22.86
C ASN A 854 31.29 2.04 -23.52
N THR A 855 32.20 1.34 -24.26
CA THR A 855 33.47 1.93 -24.71
C THR A 855 33.63 2.00 -26.21
N SER A 856 32.82 1.30 -27.01
CA SER A 856 32.95 1.30 -28.46
C SER A 856 32.35 2.55 -29.10
N PRO A 857 33.16 3.45 -29.74
CA PRO A 857 32.68 4.74 -30.24
C PRO A 857 31.60 4.64 -31.33
N ASN A 858 31.67 3.57 -32.15
CA ASN A 858 30.83 3.48 -33.35
C ASN A 858 29.49 2.76 -33.10
N ASN A 859 29.41 1.79 -32.18
CA ASN A 859 28.23 0.96 -31.98
C ASN A 859 28.03 0.55 -30.52
N GLY A 860 28.69 1.18 -29.55
CA GLY A 860 28.48 0.96 -28.13
C GLY A 860 27.18 1.68 -27.69
N THR A 861 26.18 0.92 -27.26
CA THR A 861 24.84 1.48 -27.01
C THR A 861 24.78 2.42 -25.79
N ALA A 862 25.81 2.43 -24.91
CA ALA A 862 25.94 3.33 -23.75
C ALA A 862 27.24 4.16 -23.77
N TYR A 863 27.93 4.28 -24.93
CA TYR A 863 29.17 5.02 -25.09
C TYR A 863 29.11 6.48 -24.64
N GLN A 864 27.96 7.16 -24.83
CA GLN A 864 27.82 8.56 -24.46
C GLN A 864 28.00 8.78 -22.95
N ALA A 865 27.55 7.88 -22.11
CA ALA A 865 27.69 7.98 -20.66
C ALA A 865 29.11 7.61 -20.17
N PHE A 866 29.69 6.52 -20.72
CA PHE A 866 30.88 5.87 -20.15
C PHE A 866 32.13 5.90 -21.01
N GLY A 867 32.04 6.32 -22.26
CA GLY A 867 33.20 6.29 -23.19
C GLY A 867 34.42 7.07 -22.72
N LYS A 868 34.26 8.02 -21.80
CA LYS A 868 35.32 8.82 -21.18
C LYS A 868 35.36 8.69 -19.65
N PHE A 869 34.62 7.75 -19.08
CA PHE A 869 34.59 7.54 -17.65
C PHE A 869 35.89 6.90 -17.17
N PRO A 870 36.54 7.44 -16.10
CA PRO A 870 37.87 6.99 -15.69
C PRO A 870 37.94 5.53 -15.19
N ILE A 871 36.83 5.01 -14.66
CA ILE A 871 36.72 3.64 -14.17
C ILE A 871 36.10 2.76 -15.26
N LYS A 872 36.65 1.57 -15.50
CA LYS A 872 36.08 0.62 -16.45
C LYS A 872 34.76 0.07 -15.98
N VAL A 873 33.69 0.24 -16.76
CA VAL A 873 32.34 -0.23 -16.48
C VAL A 873 31.89 -1.23 -17.52
N ALA A 874 31.49 -2.43 -17.11
CA ALA A 874 30.73 -3.36 -17.95
C ALA A 874 29.24 -3.04 -17.89
N GLY A 875 28.54 -3.07 -19.01
CA GLY A 875 27.08 -2.77 -19.00
C GLY A 875 26.31 -3.39 -20.15
N LYS A 876 25.01 -3.38 -20.08
CA LYS A 876 24.12 -3.83 -21.14
C LYS A 876 22.83 -3.04 -21.14
N THR A 877 22.50 -2.41 -22.27
CA THR A 877 21.22 -1.76 -22.47
C THR A 877 20.13 -2.78 -22.78
N GLY A 878 18.91 -2.52 -22.30
CA GLY A 878 17.72 -3.26 -22.62
C GLY A 878 16.61 -2.30 -23.04
N THR A 879 15.93 -2.64 -24.11
CA THR A 879 14.67 -2.03 -24.52
C THR A 879 13.68 -3.18 -24.53
N ALA A 880 12.73 -3.16 -23.61
CA ALA A 880 11.79 -4.26 -23.46
C ALA A 880 10.39 -3.78 -23.82
N ASP A 881 9.87 -4.36 -24.90
CA ASP A 881 8.53 -4.06 -25.38
C ASP A 881 7.50 -4.85 -24.56
N PHE A 882 6.38 -4.23 -24.25
CA PHE A 882 5.23 -4.90 -23.62
C PHE A 882 4.05 -4.99 -24.61
N SER A 883 4.21 -4.51 -25.82
CA SER A 883 3.18 -4.57 -26.86
C SER A 883 3.79 -4.55 -28.28
N THR A 884 2.97 -4.76 -29.29
CA THR A 884 3.35 -4.60 -30.71
C THR A 884 3.38 -3.12 -31.10
N ASP A 885 4.05 -2.77 -32.22
CA ASP A 885 4.14 -1.39 -32.72
C ASP A 885 2.75 -0.73 -32.89
N GLU A 886 1.74 -1.50 -33.31
CA GLU A 886 0.37 -1.05 -33.44
C GLU A 886 -0.23 -0.66 -32.07
N ASN A 887 0.07 -1.42 -31.03
CA ASN A 887 -0.37 -1.15 -29.67
C ASN A 887 0.31 0.07 -29.06
N TYR A 888 1.53 0.44 -29.46
CA TYR A 888 2.15 1.70 -28.99
C TYR A 888 1.29 2.90 -29.35
N THR A 889 0.82 2.97 -30.58
CA THR A 889 -0.05 4.06 -31.03
C THR A 889 -1.40 4.04 -30.34
N ILE A 890 -2.00 2.84 -30.16
CA ILE A 890 -3.30 2.69 -29.50
C ILE A 890 -3.22 3.04 -28.02
N GLN A 891 -2.22 2.49 -27.31
CA GLN A 891 -2.09 2.63 -25.86
C GLN A 891 -1.33 3.89 -25.43
N GLY A 892 -0.58 4.52 -26.32
CA GLY A 892 0.27 5.68 -25.98
C GLY A 892 1.43 5.34 -25.05
N ARG A 893 1.82 4.04 -24.96
CA ARG A 893 2.88 3.52 -24.12
C ARG A 893 4.16 3.31 -24.94
N LEU A 894 5.31 3.41 -24.28
CA LEU A 894 6.63 3.15 -24.88
C LEU A 894 7.33 2.01 -24.13
N ALA A 895 8.37 1.47 -24.76
CA ALA A 895 9.18 0.41 -24.16
C ALA A 895 9.81 0.83 -22.82
N TYR A 896 10.08 -0.16 -21.95
CA TYR A 896 10.92 0.03 -20.77
C TYR A 896 12.34 0.37 -21.15
N GLY A 897 12.93 1.38 -20.57
CA GLY A 897 14.33 1.75 -20.71
C GLY A 897 15.18 1.09 -19.64
N ASN A 898 15.66 -0.14 -19.87
CA ASN A 898 16.41 -0.94 -18.91
C ASN A 898 17.92 -0.80 -19.11
N TYR A 899 18.69 -0.74 -18.03
CA TYR A 899 20.14 -0.80 -18.08
C TYR A 899 20.72 -1.56 -16.89
N ILE A 900 21.70 -2.45 -17.17
CA ILE A 900 22.50 -3.13 -16.15
C ILE A 900 23.94 -2.72 -16.29
N SER A 901 24.68 -2.63 -15.17
CA SER A 901 26.13 -2.50 -15.19
C SER A 901 26.74 -2.90 -13.86
N PHE A 902 28.05 -3.13 -13.90
CA PHE A 902 28.89 -3.29 -12.72
C PHE A 902 30.24 -2.64 -12.92
N ALA A 903 30.89 -2.24 -11.84
CA ALA A 903 32.19 -1.59 -11.83
C ALA A 903 32.94 -1.88 -10.53
N PRO A 904 34.33 -1.83 -10.57
CA PRO A 904 35.16 -1.84 -11.75
C PRO A 904 35.09 -3.18 -12.53
N LEU A 905 35.51 -3.21 -13.81
CA LEU A 905 35.42 -4.40 -14.66
C LEU A 905 36.24 -5.57 -14.10
N ASP A 906 37.47 -5.26 -13.63
CA ASP A 906 38.44 -6.27 -13.26
C ASP A 906 38.20 -6.85 -11.84
N ASP A 907 37.78 -6.03 -10.87
CA ASP A 907 37.35 -6.42 -9.52
C ASP A 907 36.05 -5.68 -9.15
N PRO A 908 34.88 -6.25 -9.48
CA PRO A 908 33.59 -5.61 -9.28
C PRO A 908 33.30 -5.33 -7.80
N GLU A 909 33.01 -4.07 -7.48
CA GLU A 909 32.60 -3.59 -6.15
C GLU A 909 31.09 -3.38 -6.07
N ILE A 910 30.49 -2.80 -7.13
CA ILE A 910 29.08 -2.43 -7.16
C ILE A 910 28.41 -2.84 -8.48
N ALA A 911 27.22 -3.42 -8.39
CA ALA A 911 26.37 -3.82 -9.51
C ALA A 911 25.04 -3.08 -9.45
N ILE A 912 24.54 -2.64 -10.61
CA ILE A 912 23.36 -1.76 -10.68
C ILE A 912 22.41 -2.25 -11.77
N PHE A 913 21.12 -2.17 -11.49
CA PHE A 913 20.03 -2.18 -12.47
C PHE A 913 19.19 -0.92 -12.36
N SER A 914 18.80 -0.34 -13.49
CA SER A 914 17.76 0.69 -13.53
C SER A 914 16.77 0.46 -14.64
N THR A 915 15.54 0.93 -14.42
CA THR A 915 14.46 0.95 -15.40
C THR A 915 13.73 2.29 -15.37
N ILE A 916 13.31 2.75 -16.55
CA ILE A 916 12.37 3.87 -16.72
C ILE A 916 11.16 3.30 -17.46
N TYR A 917 10.01 3.33 -16.84
CA TYR A 917 8.75 2.94 -17.46
C TYR A 917 8.41 3.91 -18.58
N ASP A 918 8.02 3.40 -19.73
CA ASP A 918 7.80 4.21 -20.94
C ASP A 918 9.04 5.05 -21.36
N GLY A 919 10.24 4.61 -20.96
CA GLY A 919 11.51 5.34 -21.13
C GLY A 919 12.12 5.30 -22.52
N PHE A 920 11.49 4.57 -23.46
CA PHE A 920 11.85 4.47 -24.87
C PHE A 920 13.18 3.73 -25.17
N ARG A 921 14.28 4.05 -24.45
CA ARG A 921 15.61 3.47 -24.72
C ARG A 921 16.37 3.16 -23.43
N GLY A 922 17.02 2.00 -23.39
CA GLY A 922 17.86 1.60 -22.25
C GLY A 922 19.13 2.44 -22.08
N SER A 923 19.59 3.16 -23.09
CA SER A 923 20.74 4.07 -23.00
C SER A 923 20.54 5.22 -22.01
N GLU A 924 19.28 5.60 -21.74
CA GLU A 924 18.95 6.65 -20.78
C GLU A 924 19.28 6.25 -19.34
N GLY A 925 19.13 4.96 -19.00
CA GLY A 925 19.53 4.41 -17.71
C GLY A 925 21.03 4.51 -17.41
N ALA A 926 21.87 4.56 -18.46
CA ALA A 926 23.31 4.69 -18.30
C ALA A 926 23.74 6.00 -17.61
N THR A 927 22.95 7.08 -17.76
CA THR A 927 23.22 8.35 -17.06
C THR A 927 22.94 8.26 -15.57
N ILE A 928 21.95 7.47 -15.19
CA ILE A 928 21.60 7.21 -13.79
C ILE A 928 22.74 6.40 -13.13
N HIS A 929 23.18 5.32 -13.79
CA HIS A 929 24.30 4.51 -13.29
C HIS A 929 25.60 5.31 -13.16
N LYS A 930 25.86 6.23 -14.11
CA LYS A 930 27.03 7.11 -14.02
C LYS A 930 26.99 7.97 -12.75
N ALA A 931 25.84 8.57 -12.44
CA ALA A 931 25.68 9.37 -11.23
C ALA A 931 25.87 8.55 -9.94
N ILE A 932 25.36 7.31 -9.93
CA ILE A 932 25.55 6.37 -8.82
C ILE A 932 27.04 6.04 -8.65
N TYR A 933 27.75 5.72 -9.74
CA TYR A 933 29.19 5.48 -9.68
C TYR A 933 29.99 6.72 -9.28
N GLU A 934 29.59 7.89 -9.71
CA GLU A 934 30.20 9.16 -9.33
C GLU A 934 30.10 9.43 -7.82
N ALA A 935 28.98 9.11 -7.23
CA ALA A 935 28.79 9.22 -5.78
C ALA A 935 29.56 8.13 -5.02
N TYR A 936 29.44 6.88 -5.45
CA TYR A 936 30.09 5.73 -4.79
C TYR A 936 31.61 5.78 -4.88
N PHE A 937 32.20 6.13 -6.04
CA PHE A 937 33.63 6.21 -6.28
C PHE A 937 34.20 7.62 -6.17
N LYS A 938 33.54 8.53 -5.45
CA LYS A 938 33.92 9.96 -5.33
C LYS A 938 35.43 10.16 -5.13
N GLU A 939 35.99 9.54 -4.12
CA GLU A 939 37.42 9.70 -3.76
C GLU A 939 38.32 9.11 -4.86
N LYS A 940 37.98 7.92 -5.33
CA LYS A 940 38.75 7.22 -6.39
C LYS A 940 38.77 8.01 -7.72
N LEU A 941 37.65 8.65 -8.06
CA LEU A 941 37.57 9.48 -9.25
C LEU A 941 38.43 10.75 -9.16
N LEU A 942 38.48 11.38 -8.00
CA LEU A 942 39.31 12.56 -7.75
C LEU A 942 40.82 12.18 -7.68
N GLU A 943 41.15 10.97 -7.22
CA GLU A 943 42.52 10.44 -7.27
C GLU A 943 42.97 10.16 -8.71
N LEU A 944 42.12 9.49 -9.51
CA LEU A 944 42.40 9.15 -10.90
C LEU A 944 42.46 10.39 -11.81
N ASP A 945 41.62 11.35 -11.59
CA ASP A 945 41.54 12.58 -12.35
C ASP A 945 41.12 13.76 -11.45
N PRO A 946 42.06 14.50 -10.87
CA PRO A 946 41.79 15.66 -10.01
C PRO A 946 40.96 16.75 -10.69
N SER A 947 40.90 16.76 -12.03
CA SER A 947 40.05 17.71 -12.78
C SER A 947 38.68 17.17 -13.12
N TYR A 948 38.27 15.99 -12.60
CA TYR A 948 37.02 15.32 -12.97
C TYR A 948 35.79 16.17 -12.70
N ALA A 949 35.79 16.94 -11.61
CA ALA A 949 34.72 17.88 -11.27
C ALA A 949 34.43 18.91 -12.38
N SER A 950 35.46 19.36 -13.12
CA SER A 950 35.28 20.28 -14.23
C SER A 950 34.76 19.63 -15.51
N LYS A 951 34.85 18.29 -15.61
CA LYS A 951 34.51 17.47 -16.78
C LYS A 951 33.13 16.84 -16.68
N SER A 952 32.61 16.62 -15.45
CA SER A 952 31.32 16.00 -15.22
C SER A 952 30.35 16.94 -14.49
N GLU A 953 29.28 17.32 -15.17
CA GLU A 953 28.19 18.11 -14.60
C GLU A 953 27.44 17.31 -13.52
N SER A 954 27.14 16.02 -13.76
CA SER A 954 26.47 15.15 -12.79
C SER A 954 27.27 15.00 -11.49
N PHE A 955 28.59 14.83 -11.60
CA PHE A 955 29.46 14.75 -10.42
C PHE A 955 29.41 16.05 -9.59
N ARG A 956 29.52 17.19 -10.28
CA ARG A 956 29.42 18.49 -9.60
C ARG A 956 28.07 18.67 -8.93
N LYS A 957 26.95 18.47 -9.70
CA LYS A 957 25.59 18.72 -9.26
C LYS A 957 25.13 17.80 -8.12
N TYR A 958 25.37 16.49 -8.26
CA TYR A 958 24.79 15.50 -7.34
C TYR A 958 25.74 15.10 -6.19
N VAL A 959 27.07 15.29 -6.37
CA VAL A 959 28.05 14.81 -5.39
C VAL A 959 28.71 15.99 -4.65
N LEU A 960 29.22 17.00 -5.38
CA LEU A 960 29.97 18.08 -4.74
C LEU A 960 29.07 19.22 -4.24
N GLU A 961 27.99 19.52 -4.95
CA GLU A 961 27.02 20.58 -4.64
C GLU A 961 25.72 20.00 -4.04
N SER A 962 25.76 18.75 -3.56
CA SER A 962 24.62 18.13 -2.89
C SER A 962 24.15 19.01 -1.73
N PRO A 963 22.84 19.30 -1.61
CA PRO A 963 22.30 20.07 -0.49
C PRO A 963 22.24 19.26 0.81
N LEU A 964 22.47 17.95 0.75
CA LEU A 964 22.41 17.08 1.91
C LEU A 964 23.57 17.37 2.86
N LYS A 965 23.23 17.61 4.12
CA LYS A 965 24.22 17.74 5.20
C LYS A 965 24.29 16.43 5.99
N ASP A 966 25.46 16.14 6.52
CA ASP A 966 25.61 15.04 7.48
C ASP A 966 24.80 15.35 8.74
N ASN A 967 24.06 14.37 9.19
CA ASN A 967 23.20 14.46 10.36
C ASN A 967 23.47 13.27 11.28
N LYS A 968 24.56 13.37 12.03
CA LYS A 968 25.03 12.34 12.98
C LYS A 968 24.69 12.66 14.43
N ASP A 969 24.14 13.86 14.68
CA ASP A 969 23.86 14.36 16.04
C ASP A 969 22.37 14.64 16.25
N ASP A 970 21.86 14.40 17.47
CA ASP A 970 20.45 14.57 17.86
C ASP A 970 19.97 16.03 17.93
N SER A 971 20.82 17.02 17.65
CA SER A 971 20.43 18.43 17.66
C SER A 971 19.63 18.88 16.43
N ILE A 972 18.66 18.07 15.99
CA ILE A 972 17.73 18.45 14.93
C ILE A 972 16.89 19.62 15.42
N LYS A 973 17.25 20.83 15.01
CA LYS A 973 16.41 22.03 15.18
C LYS A 973 15.48 22.10 13.98
N ILE A 974 14.17 22.03 14.25
CA ILE A 974 13.18 22.41 13.26
C ILE A 974 13.47 23.87 12.91
N SER A 975 13.93 24.14 11.70
CA SER A 975 13.85 25.51 11.15
C SER A 975 12.37 25.73 10.84
N ASN A 976 11.71 26.52 11.69
CA ASN A 976 10.33 26.98 11.48
C ASN A 976 10.21 27.78 10.17
#